data_e4d08f6d41fb84b1c58d518d5eacfd93
#
_entry.id   e4d08f6d41fb84b1c58d518d5eacfd93
#
_cell.length_a   1.000
_cell.length_b   1.000
_cell.length_c   1.000
_cell.angle_alpha   90.00
_cell.angle_beta   90.00
_cell.angle_gamma   90.00
#
_symmetry.space_group_name_H-M   'P 1'
#
loop_
_entity.id
_entity.type
_entity.pdbx_description
1 polymer ?
#
loop_
_entity_poly.entity_id
_entity_poly.type
_entity_poly.pdbx_seq_one_letter_code
_entity_poly.pdbx_strand_id
1 'polypeptide(L)'
;MFNIKFSFFSIISILFFLSGLTALVYQIIWMRQLSLFFGSDIYATTITLGTFMAGLSLGSYISGLIGDNLKKPILIYGILEIFIALSAALFPLIIFGMDETFRIVYQNYFFDQPLKYQLFRLLISIFTLLIPTIFMGATLPLLIRQFAIKKIELGEKVGFFYSINTFGALTGTILAGFILIQIAGITYSTIIMVITNIVVGIIAIIFSFNSFEKKDNFFPKQSQKRNILDEEKIHIFDPKYILFSTFFTGMAALALEVVWTRILVKSFSGTIHSFSIMLACFLFGIFYGSKKISKKLSNNHYPILILFKLQLWLAATVALLAPLTYLAPNIFGNLTWTLTSLMDGNFAIASILAQFIVASLLILIPTTLLGASFPAAVKSYINNFDFRARGTGYVYAFNTFGAVIGSLIGGFVLLPIFGTRISLIIIAALFFFSALILRKLIRRIENYDSIIKFHKFLPVIIFMASSIAISIMPDKTIMNYNMQKNSRPNVIYHSDGVSSTIDIVKSDEDNIIMMINGNIEADTGYVQRRQFVLIGHLPLLLHGEANDVAIVGLGLGITLKSLLNNPLVKNLKLIEISPEMIEAHQLNPEISGNALNNSKLEIVIDDARNYMKMSNQKFDVITVSPNHPRITGVGYLYTKEYYEILKDKLNTNGIVLQWIPLYQISKKSFDVAVKTFTEVYPNYSFWYVRGHGLFVGSLKPINLDFNDFAERYNQIPIKKDLLSIGIKTPEELLGHMLMDKANIISYLNSGEKIIINTDDNAYLEFHTPFEFLEKTESIVSELFPYVGWKLGSILKSYSNVEENKIKDSFDYRVNKLFSELKEKIQ
;
A
#
# COMPACT_ATOMS: atom_id res chain seq x y z
N MET A 1 -25.40 35.40 18.51
CA MET A 1 -23.97 35.49 18.17
C MET A 1 -23.14 35.01 19.36
N PHE A 2 -22.65 33.80 19.33
CA PHE A 2 -21.78 33.27 20.37
C PHE A 2 -20.41 33.95 20.24
N ASN A 3 -20.05 34.83 21.16
CA ASN A 3 -18.72 35.40 21.28
C ASN A 3 -17.75 34.36 21.87
N ILE A 4 -17.33 33.37 21.08
CA ILE A 4 -16.28 32.40 21.45
C ILE A 4 -14.95 33.15 21.29
N LYS A 5 -14.46 33.75 22.37
CA LYS A 5 -13.05 34.24 22.41
C LYS A 5 -12.13 33.03 22.49
N PHE A 6 -11.68 32.51 21.33
CA PHE A 6 -10.62 31.51 21.29
C PHE A 6 -9.35 32.09 21.92
N SER A 7 -8.75 31.38 22.87
CA SER A 7 -7.45 31.74 23.40
C SER A 7 -6.37 31.55 22.32
N PHE A 8 -5.29 32.35 22.37
CA PHE A 8 -4.15 32.20 21.48
C PHE A 8 -3.64 30.74 21.42
N PHE A 9 -3.58 30.07 22.57
CA PHE A 9 -3.22 28.67 22.68
C PHE A 9 -4.17 27.76 21.89
N SER A 10 -5.48 27.98 21.97
CA SER A 10 -6.49 27.17 21.25
C SER A 10 -6.37 27.35 19.75
N ILE A 11 -6.15 28.57 19.27
CA ILE A 11 -5.98 28.83 17.83
C ILE A 11 -4.75 28.10 17.29
N ILE A 12 -3.60 28.25 17.93
CA ILE A 12 -2.37 27.57 17.49
C ILE A 12 -2.51 26.02 17.58
N SER A 13 -3.28 25.52 18.55
CA SER A 13 -3.56 24.08 18.63
C SER A 13 -4.39 23.59 17.44
N ILE A 14 -5.39 24.38 16.99
CA ILE A 14 -6.18 24.06 15.80
C ILE A 14 -5.28 24.12 14.54
N LEU A 15 -4.45 25.13 14.43
CA LEU A 15 -3.51 25.25 13.31
C LEU A 15 -2.56 24.05 13.24
N PHE A 16 -2.07 23.59 14.40
CA PHE A 16 -1.16 22.45 14.45
C PHE A 16 -1.86 21.09 14.22
N PHE A 17 -3.14 21.00 14.54
CA PHE A 17 -4.00 19.89 14.12
C PHE A 17 -4.13 19.86 12.60
N LEU A 18 -4.40 21.00 11.95
CA LEU A 18 -4.50 21.10 10.49
C LEU A 18 -3.16 20.80 9.80
N SER A 19 -2.05 21.27 10.37
CA SER A 19 -0.70 20.94 9.91
C SER A 19 -0.43 19.44 9.91
N GLY A 20 -0.82 18.72 10.99
CA GLY A 20 -0.72 17.26 11.04
C GLY A 20 -1.63 16.55 10.04
N LEU A 21 -2.83 17.08 9.83
CA LEU A 21 -3.78 16.56 8.84
C LEU A 21 -3.21 16.66 7.43
N THR A 22 -2.73 17.84 7.03
CA THR A 22 -2.17 18.05 5.69
C THR A 22 -0.91 17.23 5.45
N ALA A 23 -0.05 17.09 6.46
CA ALA A 23 1.18 16.32 6.36
C ALA A 23 0.94 14.85 6.00
N LEU A 24 -0.06 14.20 6.61
CA LEU A 24 -0.41 12.81 6.30
C LEU A 24 -1.14 12.65 4.96
N VAL A 25 -1.98 13.61 4.59
CA VAL A 25 -2.59 13.61 3.25
C VAL A 25 -1.50 13.72 2.18
N TYR A 26 -0.52 14.62 2.34
CA TYR A 26 0.63 14.70 1.43
C TYR A 26 1.45 13.42 1.41
N GLN A 27 1.72 12.82 2.55
CA GLN A 27 2.47 11.55 2.61
C GLN A 27 1.80 10.46 1.76
N ILE A 28 0.48 10.29 1.88
CA ILE A 28 -0.27 9.30 1.10
C ILE A 28 -0.25 9.65 -0.39
N ILE A 29 -0.47 10.92 -0.75
CA ILE A 29 -0.48 11.38 -2.13
C ILE A 29 0.91 11.24 -2.77
N TRP A 30 1.97 11.69 -2.09
CA TRP A 30 3.33 11.60 -2.62
C TRP A 30 3.82 10.17 -2.75
N MET A 31 3.49 9.31 -1.79
CA MET A 31 3.80 7.88 -1.88
C MET A 31 3.14 7.26 -3.12
N ARG A 32 1.88 7.64 -3.40
CA ARG A 32 1.16 7.21 -4.59
C ARG A 32 1.78 7.75 -5.88
N GLN A 33 2.09 9.04 -5.97
CA GLN A 33 2.70 9.66 -7.14
C GLN A 33 4.10 9.10 -7.44
N LEU A 34 4.90 8.84 -6.41
CA LEU A 34 6.23 8.21 -6.57
C LEU A 34 6.12 6.73 -6.95
N SER A 35 5.10 6.02 -6.47
CA SER A 35 4.83 4.65 -6.94
C SER A 35 4.43 4.62 -8.41
N LEU A 36 3.68 5.61 -8.91
CA LEU A 36 3.39 5.75 -10.34
C LEU A 36 4.61 6.13 -11.17
N PHE A 37 5.55 6.86 -10.57
CA PHE A 37 6.76 7.31 -11.23
C PHE A 37 7.86 6.24 -11.28
N PHE A 38 8.08 5.52 -10.18
CA PHE A 38 9.12 4.50 -10.04
C PHE A 38 8.67 3.07 -10.31
N GLY A 39 7.37 2.80 -10.33
CA GLY A 39 6.74 1.49 -10.19
C GLY A 39 6.22 1.22 -8.78
N SER A 40 5.21 0.36 -8.68
CA SER A 40 4.51 0.04 -7.43
C SER A 40 5.22 -1.04 -6.60
N ASP A 41 6.54 -1.10 -6.67
CA ASP A 41 7.31 -2.05 -5.88
C ASP A 41 7.53 -1.58 -4.43
N ILE A 42 7.92 -2.50 -3.56
CA ILE A 42 8.17 -2.19 -2.16
C ILE A 42 9.42 -1.32 -1.98
N TYR A 43 10.36 -1.37 -2.92
CA TYR A 43 11.55 -0.52 -2.88
C TYR A 43 11.16 0.94 -2.99
N ALA A 44 10.28 1.28 -3.94
CA ALA A 44 9.76 2.63 -4.11
C ALA A 44 9.03 3.12 -2.86
N THR A 45 8.16 2.27 -2.28
CA THR A 45 7.42 2.59 -1.06
C THR A 45 8.35 2.81 0.14
N THR A 46 9.33 1.92 0.34
CA THR A 46 10.26 1.98 1.47
C THR A 46 11.21 3.17 1.35
N ILE A 47 11.72 3.45 0.14
CA ILE A 47 12.58 4.61 -0.14
C ILE A 47 11.81 5.91 0.13
N THR A 48 10.57 6.00 -0.34
CA THR A 48 9.71 7.18 -0.13
C THR A 48 9.44 7.42 1.36
N LEU A 49 9.03 6.39 2.09
CA LEU A 49 8.78 6.48 3.53
C LEU A 49 10.05 6.82 4.31
N GLY A 50 11.16 6.15 3.97
CA GLY A 50 12.46 6.40 4.59
C GLY A 50 12.94 7.85 4.37
N THR A 51 12.81 8.38 3.15
CA THR A 51 13.18 9.76 2.82
C THR A 51 12.27 10.77 3.55
N PHE A 52 10.96 10.50 3.60
CA PHE A 52 10.02 11.34 4.34
C PHE A 52 10.41 11.44 5.82
N MET A 53 10.68 10.31 6.46
CA MET A 53 11.10 10.25 7.86
C MET A 53 12.49 10.87 8.08
N ALA A 54 13.42 10.71 7.13
CA ALA A 54 14.75 11.35 7.20
C ALA A 54 14.63 12.87 7.21
N GLY A 55 13.77 13.44 6.38
CA GLY A 55 13.48 14.88 6.37
C GLY A 55 12.89 15.37 7.70
N LEU A 56 11.90 14.64 8.25
CA LEU A 56 11.37 14.97 9.59
C LEU A 56 12.46 14.95 10.67
N SER A 57 13.37 13.97 10.61
CA SER A 57 14.50 13.86 11.53
C SER A 57 15.45 15.06 11.42
N LEU A 58 15.88 15.39 10.20
CA LEU A 58 16.76 16.52 9.94
C LEU A 58 16.12 17.84 10.33
N GLY A 59 14.85 18.05 9.98
CA GLY A 59 14.11 19.27 10.31
C GLY A 59 13.99 19.48 11.82
N SER A 60 13.68 18.44 12.57
CA SER A 60 13.60 18.53 14.03
C SER A 60 14.97 18.76 14.68
N TYR A 61 16.04 18.17 14.12
CA TYR A 61 17.40 18.40 14.59
C TYR A 61 17.83 19.86 14.36
N ILE A 62 17.63 20.38 13.14
CA ILE A 62 17.97 21.77 12.78
C ILE A 62 17.16 22.75 13.63
N SER A 63 15.85 22.54 13.73
CA SER A 63 14.97 23.39 14.55
C SER A 63 15.33 23.31 16.04
N GLY A 64 15.82 22.16 16.51
CA GLY A 64 16.36 22.01 17.84
C GLY A 64 17.62 22.88 18.08
N LEU A 65 18.55 22.93 17.12
CA LEU A 65 19.77 23.71 17.22
C LEU A 65 19.52 25.21 17.32
N ILE A 66 18.60 25.75 16.50
CA ILE A 66 18.36 27.18 16.37
C ILE A 66 17.17 27.67 17.20
N GLY A 67 16.22 26.79 17.54
CA GLY A 67 14.92 27.14 18.08
C GLY A 67 14.95 27.87 19.41
N ASP A 68 15.89 27.54 20.30
CA ASP A 68 16.01 28.18 21.59
C ASP A 68 16.47 29.67 21.49
N ASN A 69 17.13 30.07 20.41
CA ASN A 69 17.61 31.43 20.16
C ASN A 69 16.57 32.28 19.41
N LEU A 70 15.48 31.70 18.92
CA LEU A 70 14.48 32.42 18.14
C LEU A 70 13.60 33.30 19.03
N LYS A 71 13.46 34.56 18.61
CA LYS A 71 12.62 35.56 19.30
C LYS A 71 11.13 35.40 18.98
N LYS A 72 10.79 34.92 17.78
CA LYS A 72 9.41 34.78 17.26
C LYS A 72 9.15 33.36 16.71
N PRO A 73 9.07 32.31 17.55
CA PRO A 73 8.91 30.95 17.08
C PRO A 73 7.64 30.73 16.23
N ILE A 74 6.51 31.40 16.58
CA ILE A 74 5.25 31.27 15.83
C ILE A 74 5.33 31.91 14.44
N LEU A 75 6.08 33.01 14.28
CA LEU A 75 6.32 33.59 12.96
C LEU A 75 7.05 32.59 12.05
N ILE A 76 8.12 31.97 12.58
CA ILE A 76 8.87 30.97 11.82
C ILE A 76 7.98 29.76 11.51
N TYR A 77 7.18 29.29 12.46
CA TYR A 77 6.19 28.22 12.22
C TYR A 77 5.26 28.57 11.04
N GLY A 78 4.69 29.78 11.01
CA GLY A 78 3.81 30.20 9.91
C GLY A 78 4.53 30.27 8.56
N ILE A 79 5.79 30.73 8.54
CA ILE A 79 6.64 30.76 7.34
C ILE A 79 6.91 29.33 6.84
N LEU A 80 7.23 28.39 7.74
CA LEU A 80 7.45 27.00 7.38
C LEU A 80 6.20 26.36 6.76
N GLU A 81 5.00 26.63 7.28
CA GLU A 81 3.73 26.11 6.72
C GLU A 81 3.50 26.62 5.28
N ILE A 82 3.85 27.87 4.98
CA ILE A 82 3.78 28.40 3.61
C ILE A 82 4.81 27.70 2.70
N PHE A 83 6.03 27.45 3.18
CA PHE A 83 7.02 26.72 2.40
C PHE A 83 6.64 25.26 2.16
N ILE A 84 5.98 24.59 3.13
CA ILE A 84 5.39 23.26 2.94
C ILE A 84 4.36 23.30 1.80
N ALA A 85 3.45 24.28 1.84
CA ALA A 85 2.43 24.46 0.81
C ALA A 85 3.04 24.67 -0.59
N LEU A 86 4.03 25.57 -0.71
CA LEU A 86 4.72 25.83 -1.97
C LEU A 86 5.45 24.59 -2.50
N SER A 87 6.15 23.87 -1.62
CA SER A 87 6.83 22.62 -2.00
C SER A 87 5.83 21.56 -2.48
N ALA A 88 4.68 21.43 -1.81
CA ALA A 88 3.63 20.51 -2.19
C ALA A 88 2.97 20.88 -3.54
N ALA A 89 2.81 22.17 -3.81
CA ALA A 89 2.31 22.66 -5.10
C ALA A 89 3.29 22.41 -6.25
N LEU A 90 4.61 22.50 -5.98
CA LEU A 90 5.66 22.26 -6.97
C LEU A 90 5.91 20.77 -7.21
N PHE A 91 5.58 19.88 -6.28
CA PHE A 91 5.91 18.47 -6.36
C PHE A 91 5.42 17.79 -7.65
N PRO A 92 4.14 17.90 -8.07
CA PRO A 92 3.68 17.30 -9.32
C PRO A 92 4.42 17.85 -10.56
N LEU A 93 4.75 19.14 -10.56
CA LEU A 93 5.47 19.77 -11.67
C LEU A 93 6.92 19.24 -11.76
N ILE A 94 7.57 19.02 -10.62
CA ILE A 94 8.92 18.45 -10.57
C ILE A 94 8.90 17.02 -11.12
N ILE A 95 7.97 16.17 -10.65
CA ILE A 95 7.85 14.79 -11.12
C ILE A 95 7.58 14.74 -12.62
N PHE A 96 6.65 15.56 -13.12
CA PHE A 96 6.35 15.62 -14.54
C PHE A 96 7.56 16.09 -15.37
N GLY A 97 8.26 17.15 -14.92
CA GLY A 97 9.45 17.66 -15.61
C GLY A 97 10.65 16.70 -15.60
N MET A 98 10.71 15.78 -14.64
CA MET A 98 11.78 14.77 -14.55
C MET A 98 11.49 13.51 -15.37
N ASP A 99 10.27 13.28 -15.86
CA ASP A 99 9.85 12.01 -16.42
C ASP A 99 10.69 11.58 -17.63
N GLU A 100 10.89 12.47 -18.59
CA GLU A 100 11.70 12.20 -19.79
C GLU A 100 13.19 12.01 -19.44
N THR A 101 13.73 12.86 -18.56
CA THR A 101 15.11 12.74 -18.10
C THR A 101 15.35 11.42 -17.37
N PHE A 102 14.39 11.03 -16.54
CA PHE A 102 14.44 9.76 -15.84
C PHE A 102 14.46 8.58 -16.82
N ARG A 103 13.62 8.60 -17.85
CA ARG A 103 13.56 7.58 -18.89
C ARG A 103 14.90 7.45 -19.62
N ILE A 104 15.50 8.55 -20.06
CA ILE A 104 16.78 8.57 -20.78
C ILE A 104 17.91 8.02 -19.88
N VAL A 105 17.94 8.45 -18.62
CA VAL A 105 18.98 8.01 -17.67
C VAL A 105 18.82 6.53 -17.34
N TYR A 106 17.58 6.05 -17.15
CA TYR A 106 17.30 4.63 -16.90
C TYR A 106 17.81 3.76 -18.06
N GLN A 107 17.44 4.11 -19.30
CA GLN A 107 17.82 3.33 -20.49
C GLN A 107 19.31 3.26 -20.72
N ASN A 108 20.03 4.36 -20.51
CA ASN A 108 21.47 4.42 -20.81
C ASN A 108 22.36 3.86 -19.71
N TYR A 109 21.90 3.87 -18.43
CA TYR A 109 22.80 3.60 -17.31
C TYR A 109 22.32 2.54 -16.33
N PHE A 110 21.03 2.20 -16.31
CA PHE A 110 20.47 1.41 -15.20
C PHE A 110 19.71 0.15 -15.62
N PHE A 111 19.43 -0.02 -16.90
CA PHE A 111 18.61 -1.13 -17.43
C PHE A 111 19.04 -2.51 -16.91
N ASP A 112 20.36 -2.77 -16.80
CA ASP A 112 20.90 -4.04 -16.31
C ASP A 112 21.56 -3.92 -14.91
N GLN A 113 21.29 -2.84 -14.16
CA GLN A 113 21.98 -2.54 -12.91
C GLN A 113 21.00 -2.19 -11.77
N PRO A 114 20.32 -3.19 -11.20
CA PRO A 114 19.23 -2.97 -10.24
C PRO A 114 19.65 -2.16 -9.00
N LEU A 115 20.85 -2.38 -8.46
CA LEU A 115 21.34 -1.63 -7.29
C LEU A 115 21.52 -0.14 -7.61
N LYS A 116 22.11 0.18 -8.76
CA LYS A 116 22.29 1.61 -9.17
C LYS A 116 20.93 2.27 -9.42
N TYR A 117 19.98 1.52 -9.95
CA TYR A 117 18.62 2.00 -10.12
C TYR A 117 17.95 2.34 -8.79
N GLN A 118 18.08 1.50 -7.77
CA GLN A 118 17.56 1.81 -6.43
C GLN A 118 18.23 3.04 -5.81
N LEU A 119 19.54 3.21 -5.98
CA LEU A 119 20.25 4.41 -5.53
C LEU A 119 19.76 5.67 -6.26
N PHE A 120 19.47 5.55 -7.55
CA PHE A 120 18.92 6.66 -8.33
C PHE A 120 17.51 7.05 -7.87
N ARG A 121 16.62 6.08 -7.61
CA ARG A 121 15.30 6.30 -6.99
C ARG A 121 15.43 7.02 -5.65
N LEU A 122 16.39 6.60 -4.81
CA LEU A 122 16.67 7.25 -3.53
C LEU A 122 17.08 8.71 -3.72
N LEU A 123 17.97 9.02 -4.67
CA LEU A 123 18.40 10.39 -4.96
C LEU A 123 17.24 11.29 -5.40
N ILE A 124 16.36 10.80 -6.28
CA ILE A 124 15.16 11.54 -6.71
C ILE A 124 14.22 11.76 -5.52
N SER A 125 13.98 10.73 -4.71
CA SER A 125 13.13 10.86 -3.52
C SER A 125 13.70 11.88 -2.54
N ILE A 126 15.01 11.89 -2.33
CA ILE A 126 15.69 12.91 -1.51
C ILE A 126 15.46 14.30 -2.10
N PHE A 127 15.68 14.48 -3.38
CA PHE A 127 15.51 15.77 -4.05
C PHE A 127 14.08 16.31 -3.94
N THR A 128 13.09 15.44 -4.07
CA THR A 128 11.68 15.83 -4.10
C THR A 128 11.05 15.97 -2.71
N LEU A 129 11.35 15.05 -1.78
CA LEU A 129 10.68 14.96 -0.48
C LEU A 129 11.42 15.60 0.68
N LEU A 130 12.76 15.70 0.62
CA LEU A 130 13.54 16.09 1.79
C LEU A 130 13.24 17.52 2.26
N ILE A 131 13.09 18.45 1.33
CA ILE A 131 12.85 19.87 1.64
C ILE A 131 11.52 20.08 2.38
N PRO A 132 10.36 19.67 1.84
CA PRO A 132 9.10 19.86 2.55
C PRO A 132 9.04 19.11 3.88
N THR A 133 9.64 17.93 3.97
CA THR A 133 9.62 17.14 5.21
C THR A 133 10.57 17.70 6.27
N ILE A 134 11.66 18.36 5.90
CA ILE A 134 12.49 19.16 6.83
C ILE A 134 11.63 20.27 7.45
N PHE A 135 10.86 21.00 6.66
CA PHE A 135 9.99 22.06 7.19
C PHE A 135 8.93 21.49 8.13
N MET A 136 8.29 20.36 7.79
CA MET A 136 7.34 19.67 8.67
C MET A 136 7.98 19.25 10.00
N GLY A 137 9.17 18.64 9.95
CA GLY A 137 9.89 18.17 11.14
C GLY A 137 10.30 19.30 12.09
N ALA A 138 10.51 20.52 11.56
CA ALA A 138 10.92 21.67 12.33
C ALA A 138 9.80 22.28 13.20
N THR A 139 8.54 22.01 12.94
CA THR A 139 7.37 22.68 13.55
C THR A 139 7.21 22.40 15.04
N LEU A 140 7.31 21.14 15.49
CA LEU A 140 7.09 20.75 16.89
C LEU A 140 8.05 21.39 17.87
N PRO A 141 9.40 21.39 17.66
CA PRO A 141 10.33 22.05 18.60
C PRO A 141 10.05 23.54 18.77
N LEU A 142 9.63 24.23 17.69
CA LEU A 142 9.28 25.66 17.73
C LEU A 142 8.06 25.92 18.62
N LEU A 143 7.04 25.09 18.52
CA LEU A 143 5.84 25.22 19.36
C LEU A 143 6.13 24.92 20.83
N ILE A 144 6.99 23.92 21.12
CA ILE A 144 7.44 23.65 22.48
C ILE A 144 8.24 24.83 23.04
N ARG A 145 9.10 25.46 22.23
CA ARG A 145 9.81 26.68 22.62
C ARG A 145 8.84 27.79 23.02
N GLN A 146 7.72 27.97 22.31
CA GLN A 146 6.76 29.01 22.57
C GLN A 146 5.89 28.75 23.80
N PHE A 147 5.38 27.53 23.98
CA PHE A 147 4.31 27.23 24.92
C PHE A 147 4.72 26.50 26.19
N ALA A 148 5.88 25.88 26.26
CA ALA A 148 6.42 25.35 27.52
C ALA A 148 7.09 26.48 28.29
N ILE A 149 6.34 27.11 29.22
CA ILE A 149 6.82 28.28 29.99
C ILE A 149 7.53 27.84 31.27
N LYS A 150 7.08 26.74 31.90
CA LYS A 150 7.63 26.19 33.12
C LYS A 150 8.15 24.78 32.92
N LYS A 151 9.24 24.43 33.64
CA LYS A 151 9.84 23.08 33.58
C LYS A 151 8.82 21.96 33.93
N ILE A 152 7.93 22.22 34.88
CA ILE A 152 6.90 21.27 35.32
C ILE A 152 5.89 20.97 34.19
N GLU A 153 5.57 21.97 33.38
CA GLU A 153 4.61 21.87 32.28
C GLU A 153 5.17 21.21 31.02
N LEU A 154 6.50 21.04 30.92
CA LEU A 154 7.17 20.57 29.71
C LEU A 154 6.58 19.25 29.18
N GLY A 155 6.50 18.24 30.02
CA GLY A 155 5.95 16.93 29.61
C GLY A 155 4.49 17.00 29.18
N GLU A 156 3.70 17.87 29.81
CA GLU A 156 2.31 18.12 29.45
C GLU A 156 2.20 18.81 28.09
N LYS A 157 2.96 19.87 27.85
CA LYS A 157 2.94 20.60 26.57
C LYS A 157 3.47 19.76 25.42
N VAL A 158 4.55 19.03 25.62
CA VAL A 158 5.08 18.09 24.61
C VAL A 158 4.02 17.03 24.29
N GLY A 159 3.46 16.37 25.30
CA GLY A 159 2.44 15.35 25.08
C GLY A 159 1.18 15.90 24.43
N PHE A 160 0.77 17.11 24.79
CA PHE A 160 -0.40 17.78 24.19
C PHE A 160 -0.18 18.11 22.71
N PHE A 161 0.91 18.82 22.36
CA PHE A 161 1.18 19.18 20.96
C PHE A 161 1.45 17.96 20.10
N TYR A 162 2.19 16.97 20.60
CA TYR A 162 2.38 15.72 19.90
C TYR A 162 1.06 14.98 19.67
N SER A 163 0.16 14.94 20.67
CA SER A 163 -1.14 14.30 20.53
C SER A 163 -2.03 15.02 19.52
N ILE A 164 -2.11 16.36 19.55
CA ILE A 164 -2.99 17.12 18.65
C ILE A 164 -2.54 17.03 17.19
N ASN A 165 -1.23 17.06 16.94
CA ASN A 165 -0.66 16.85 15.60
C ASN A 165 -0.95 15.43 15.10
N THR A 166 -0.75 14.42 15.94
CA THR A 166 -1.06 13.03 15.60
C THR A 166 -2.57 12.81 15.38
N PHE A 167 -3.44 13.51 16.10
CA PHE A 167 -4.88 13.49 15.86
C PHE A 167 -5.23 14.12 14.51
N GLY A 168 -4.54 15.20 14.11
CA GLY A 168 -4.62 15.74 12.77
C GLY A 168 -4.19 14.71 11.72
N ALA A 169 -3.05 14.07 11.92
CA ALA A 169 -2.52 13.01 11.08
C ALA A 169 -3.50 11.84 10.91
N LEU A 170 -4.10 11.35 12.00
CA LEU A 170 -5.17 10.35 12.00
C LEU A 170 -6.35 10.78 11.13
N THR A 171 -6.82 12.01 11.33
CA THR A 171 -7.95 12.56 10.55
C THR A 171 -7.58 12.66 9.08
N GLY A 172 -6.36 13.13 8.76
CA GLY A 172 -5.83 13.19 7.39
C GLY A 172 -5.76 11.82 6.72
N THR A 173 -5.34 10.79 7.45
CA THR A 173 -5.30 9.41 6.94
C THR A 173 -6.69 8.89 6.56
N ILE A 174 -7.68 9.10 7.43
CA ILE A 174 -9.06 8.69 7.16
C ILE A 174 -9.64 9.50 5.99
N LEU A 175 -9.43 10.81 5.97
CA LEU A 175 -9.92 11.67 4.88
C LEU A 175 -9.28 11.28 3.54
N ALA A 176 -7.97 11.06 3.48
CA ALA A 176 -7.29 10.68 2.24
C ALA A 176 -7.76 9.31 1.73
N GLY A 177 -7.82 8.31 2.62
CA GLY A 177 -8.12 6.93 2.24
C GLY A 177 -9.58 6.65 1.92
N PHE A 178 -10.53 7.43 2.45
CA PHE A 178 -11.96 7.15 2.30
C PHE A 178 -12.77 8.24 1.62
N ILE A 179 -12.25 9.47 1.48
CA ILE A 179 -13.06 10.60 1.03
C ILE A 179 -12.35 11.41 -0.06
N LEU A 180 -11.21 12.01 0.25
CA LEU A 180 -10.61 13.04 -0.60
C LEU A 180 -10.21 12.51 -1.97
N ILE A 181 -9.43 11.42 -2.00
CA ILE A 181 -8.93 10.87 -3.28
C ILE A 181 -10.09 10.29 -4.10
N GLN A 182 -11.06 9.64 -3.45
CA GLN A 182 -12.22 9.08 -4.13
C GLN A 182 -13.10 10.14 -4.81
N ILE A 183 -13.29 11.30 -4.15
CA ILE A 183 -14.22 12.34 -4.61
C ILE A 183 -13.50 13.35 -5.49
N ALA A 184 -12.30 13.78 -5.09
CA ALA A 184 -11.59 14.89 -5.69
C ALA A 184 -10.36 14.48 -6.53
N GLY A 185 -9.95 13.22 -6.49
CA GLY A 185 -8.70 12.77 -7.10
C GLY A 185 -7.46 13.30 -6.37
N ILE A 186 -6.30 12.95 -6.86
CA ILE A 186 -5.00 13.35 -6.30
C ILE A 186 -4.79 14.86 -6.46
N THR A 187 -5.09 15.39 -7.63
CA THR A 187 -4.82 16.79 -8.00
C THR A 187 -5.60 17.76 -7.12
N TYR A 188 -6.92 17.64 -7.06
CA TYR A 188 -7.74 18.56 -6.23
C TYR A 188 -7.50 18.33 -4.74
N SER A 189 -7.24 17.09 -4.31
CA SER A 189 -6.85 16.81 -2.91
C SER A 189 -5.57 17.54 -2.54
N THR A 190 -4.56 17.56 -3.43
CA THR A 190 -3.33 18.32 -3.23
C THR A 190 -3.61 19.83 -3.13
N ILE A 191 -4.43 20.39 -4.02
CA ILE A 191 -4.80 21.81 -4.01
C ILE A 191 -5.51 22.20 -2.70
N ILE A 192 -6.45 21.38 -2.24
CA ILE A 192 -7.16 21.62 -0.95
C ILE A 192 -6.16 21.67 0.21
N MET A 193 -5.19 20.75 0.25
CA MET A 193 -4.17 20.72 1.31
C MET A 193 -3.21 21.91 1.21
N VAL A 194 -2.82 22.31 0.00
CA VAL A 194 -1.98 23.51 -0.24
C VAL A 194 -2.67 24.77 0.29
N ILE A 195 -3.95 24.95 -0.05
CA ILE A 195 -4.74 26.08 0.44
C ILE A 195 -4.84 26.03 1.98
N THR A 196 -5.08 24.86 2.55
CA THR A 196 -5.15 24.68 4.00
C THR A 196 -3.85 25.12 4.69
N ASN A 197 -2.67 24.67 4.19
CA ASN A 197 -1.38 25.07 4.76
C ASN A 197 -1.09 26.58 4.58
N ILE A 198 -1.44 27.18 3.45
CA ILE A 198 -1.32 28.63 3.25
C ILE A 198 -2.17 29.37 4.29
N VAL A 199 -3.40 28.96 4.51
CA VAL A 199 -4.29 29.56 5.53
C VAL A 199 -3.71 29.38 6.93
N VAL A 200 -3.23 28.18 7.26
CA VAL A 200 -2.53 27.91 8.54
C VAL A 200 -1.34 28.85 8.71
N GLY A 201 -0.49 29.00 7.70
CA GLY A 201 0.68 29.84 7.73
C GLY A 201 0.33 31.32 7.90
N ILE A 202 -0.61 31.84 7.11
CA ILE A 202 -1.04 33.25 7.20
C ILE A 202 -1.63 33.57 8.58
N ILE A 203 -2.53 32.72 9.09
CA ILE A 203 -3.13 32.91 10.42
C ILE A 203 -2.04 32.90 11.49
N ALA A 204 -1.08 31.95 11.46
CA ALA A 204 0.01 31.89 12.40
C ALA A 204 0.88 33.16 12.37
N ILE A 205 1.18 33.67 11.17
CA ILE A 205 1.94 34.92 10.99
C ILE A 205 1.19 36.11 11.60
N ILE A 206 -0.09 36.29 11.27
CA ILE A 206 -0.93 37.38 11.81
C ILE A 206 -0.96 37.33 13.34
N PHE A 207 -1.21 36.17 13.91
CA PHE A 207 -1.24 36.01 15.37
C PHE A 207 0.13 36.20 16.03
N SER A 208 1.24 36.00 15.31
CA SER A 208 2.57 36.25 15.84
C SER A 208 2.83 37.75 16.07
N PHE A 209 2.27 38.63 15.26
CA PHE A 209 2.38 40.09 15.42
C PHE A 209 1.49 40.61 16.54
N ASN A 210 0.24 40.15 16.62
CA ASN A 210 -0.72 40.57 17.64
C ASN A 210 -0.33 40.17 19.08
N SER A 211 0.52 39.12 19.20
CA SER A 211 0.98 38.64 20.51
C SER A 211 2.11 39.49 21.10
N PHE A 212 2.75 40.37 20.32
CA PHE A 212 3.86 41.18 20.77
C PHE A 212 3.43 42.37 21.58
N GLU A 213 2.26 43.01 21.32
CA GLU A 213 1.78 44.15 22.08
C GLU A 213 1.39 43.81 23.54
N LYS A 214 1.15 42.54 23.87
CA LYS A 214 0.83 42.08 25.23
C LYS A 214 2.02 41.54 26.03
N LYS A 215 3.23 41.46 25.45
CA LYS A 215 4.34 40.66 26.02
C LYS A 215 5.36 41.41 26.83
N ASP A 216 5.33 42.73 26.89
CA ASP A 216 6.25 43.47 27.81
C ASP A 216 6.02 43.14 29.29
N ASN A 217 4.86 42.55 29.64
CA ASN A 217 4.50 42.17 31.00
C ASN A 217 4.65 40.69 31.35
N PHE A 218 5.09 39.82 30.41
CA PHE A 218 5.07 38.34 30.64
C PHE A 218 6.45 37.68 30.77
N PHE A 219 7.54 38.44 30.48
CA PHE A 219 8.88 37.97 30.83
C PHE A 219 9.29 38.54 32.18
N PRO A 220 9.41 37.72 33.21
CA PRO A 220 10.10 38.21 34.40
C PRO A 220 11.51 38.56 33.98
N LYS A 221 11.88 39.87 34.15
CA LYS A 221 13.26 40.33 34.04
C LYS A 221 14.12 39.37 34.86
N GLN A 222 15.16 38.81 34.20
CA GLN A 222 16.19 38.06 34.89
C GLN A 222 16.82 38.94 36.00
N SER A 223 16.30 38.87 37.20
CA SER A 223 16.97 39.25 38.42
C SER A 223 16.17 38.92 39.64
N GLN A 224 16.06 37.68 39.96
CA GLN A 224 15.96 37.24 41.35
C GLN A 224 16.90 36.07 41.53
N LYS A 225 18.04 36.32 42.23
CA LYS A 225 18.84 35.28 42.91
C LYS A 225 17.85 34.48 43.75
N ARG A 226 17.33 33.39 43.20
CA ARG A 226 16.56 32.38 43.93
C ARG A 226 17.52 31.66 44.84
N ASN A 227 17.18 31.66 46.11
CA ASN A 227 17.84 30.87 47.16
C ASN A 227 18.06 29.43 46.64
N ILE A 228 19.35 29.08 46.60
CA ILE A 228 19.93 27.79 46.20
C ILE A 228 19.70 26.74 47.32
N LEU A 229 18.57 26.74 48.00
CA LEU A 229 18.37 25.83 49.16
C LEU A 229 17.35 24.70 48.91
N ASP A 230 16.69 24.63 47.71
CA ASP A 230 15.80 23.49 47.33
C ASP A 230 16.14 22.88 45.95
N GLU A 231 17.39 22.91 45.53
CA GLU A 231 17.83 21.99 44.52
C GLU A 231 18.01 20.59 45.19
N GLU A 232 16.90 19.87 45.33
CA GLU A 232 16.96 18.40 45.41
C GLU A 232 18.03 17.91 44.45
N LYS A 233 18.93 17.09 44.92
CA LYS A 233 20.01 16.43 44.14
C LYS A 233 19.40 15.85 42.84
N ILE A 234 19.26 16.69 41.81
CA ILE A 234 18.85 16.24 40.49
C ILE A 234 20.01 15.39 40.00
N HIS A 235 19.83 14.08 40.02
CA HIS A 235 20.79 13.16 39.42
C HIS A 235 20.93 13.54 37.95
N ILE A 236 22.06 14.17 37.59
CA ILE A 236 22.38 14.51 36.21
C ILE A 236 22.69 13.20 35.50
N PHE A 237 21.70 12.72 34.75
CA PHE A 237 21.86 11.54 33.90
C PHE A 237 22.64 11.93 32.63
N ASP A 238 23.50 11.04 32.16
CA ASP A 238 24.10 11.21 30.84
C ASP A 238 23.00 11.10 29.75
N PRO A 239 22.68 12.20 29.06
CA PRO A 239 21.56 12.27 28.12
C PRO A 239 21.72 11.34 26.92
N LYS A 240 22.94 10.88 26.62
CA LYS A 240 23.20 9.96 25.49
C LYS A 240 22.39 8.67 25.57
N TYR A 241 22.25 8.09 26.76
CA TYR A 241 21.51 6.84 26.94
C TYR A 241 20.02 7.01 26.63
N ILE A 242 19.45 8.20 26.88
CA ILE A 242 18.06 8.50 26.54
C ILE A 242 17.92 8.60 25.01
N LEU A 243 18.85 9.25 24.32
CA LEU A 243 18.85 9.34 22.86
C LEU A 243 19.01 7.96 22.22
N PHE A 244 19.93 7.12 22.71
CA PHE A 244 20.08 5.74 22.21
C PHE A 244 18.83 4.89 22.46
N SER A 245 18.23 4.96 23.64
CA SER A 245 16.97 4.28 23.93
C SER A 245 15.87 4.75 22.96
N THR A 246 15.77 6.05 22.72
CA THR A 246 14.77 6.63 21.82
C THR A 246 15.00 6.22 20.36
N PHE A 247 16.26 6.15 19.93
CA PHE A 247 16.63 5.63 18.62
C PHE A 247 16.16 4.18 18.42
N PHE A 248 16.44 3.28 19.34
CA PHE A 248 15.99 1.90 19.26
C PHE A 248 14.47 1.77 19.38
N THR A 249 13.82 2.66 20.13
CA THR A 249 12.35 2.71 20.18
C THR A 249 11.77 3.08 18.83
N GLY A 250 12.31 4.10 18.15
CA GLY A 250 11.88 4.50 16.81
C GLY A 250 12.14 3.42 15.77
N MET A 251 13.32 2.78 15.83
CA MET A 251 13.68 1.67 14.95
C MET A 251 12.70 0.49 15.10
N ALA A 252 12.43 0.08 16.34
CA ALA A 252 11.49 -0.99 16.62
C ALA A 252 10.05 -0.62 16.24
N ALA A 253 9.64 0.64 16.44
CA ALA A 253 8.28 1.10 16.14
C ALA A 253 7.96 1.03 14.65
N LEU A 254 8.84 1.53 13.78
CA LEU A 254 8.58 1.53 12.35
C LEU A 254 8.83 0.17 11.69
N ALA A 255 9.80 -0.61 12.21
CA ALA A 255 9.91 -2.02 11.83
C ALA A 255 8.62 -2.80 12.15
N LEU A 256 8.02 -2.53 13.32
CA LEU A 256 6.75 -3.14 13.73
C LEU A 256 5.57 -2.72 12.84
N GLU A 257 5.53 -1.45 12.44
CA GLU A 257 4.52 -0.94 11.50
C GLU A 257 4.59 -1.68 10.15
N VAL A 258 5.80 -1.86 9.61
CA VAL A 258 6.03 -2.60 8.36
C VAL A 258 5.58 -4.07 8.49
N VAL A 259 5.92 -4.72 9.60
CA VAL A 259 5.52 -6.12 9.84
C VAL A 259 4.01 -6.24 10.03
N TRP A 260 3.37 -5.32 10.78
CA TRP A 260 1.90 -5.32 10.93
C TRP A 260 1.17 -5.04 9.62
N THR A 261 1.69 -4.14 8.79
CA THR A 261 1.14 -3.92 7.44
C THR A 261 1.10 -5.23 6.67
N ARG A 262 2.18 -6.01 6.67
CA ARG A 262 2.23 -7.31 6.00
C ARG A 262 1.22 -8.31 6.56
N ILE A 263 1.11 -8.41 7.88
CA ILE A 263 0.17 -9.32 8.55
C ILE A 263 -1.28 -8.95 8.21
N LEU A 264 -1.61 -7.65 8.25
CA LEU A 264 -2.97 -7.19 7.98
C LEU A 264 -3.33 -7.23 6.49
N VAL A 265 -2.37 -7.03 5.59
CA VAL A 265 -2.56 -7.27 4.15
C VAL A 265 -2.98 -8.71 3.89
N LYS A 266 -2.33 -9.69 4.51
CA LYS A 266 -2.74 -11.11 4.45
C LYS A 266 -4.15 -11.35 5.00
N SER A 267 -4.56 -10.58 6.02
CA SER A 267 -5.86 -10.76 6.68
C SER A 267 -7.01 -10.08 5.95
N PHE A 268 -6.74 -8.94 5.31
CA PHE A 268 -7.77 -8.02 4.78
C PHE A 268 -7.75 -7.90 3.23
N SER A 269 -7.09 -8.83 2.54
CA SER A 269 -7.00 -8.86 1.06
C SER A 269 -6.26 -7.67 0.42
N GLY A 270 -5.47 -6.89 1.16
CA GLY A 270 -4.54 -5.90 0.61
C GLY A 270 -5.16 -4.71 -0.12
N THR A 271 -6.32 -4.23 0.33
CA THR A 271 -6.98 -3.06 -0.25
C THR A 271 -6.39 -1.75 0.27
N ILE A 272 -6.59 -0.65 -0.45
CA ILE A 272 -6.16 0.70 -0.03
C ILE A 272 -6.82 1.11 1.31
N HIS A 273 -8.05 0.68 1.54
CA HIS A 273 -8.77 0.92 2.78
C HIS A 273 -8.15 0.19 3.97
N SER A 274 -7.66 -1.04 3.75
CA SER A 274 -6.98 -1.84 4.79
C SER A 274 -5.72 -1.15 5.29
N PHE A 275 -4.93 -0.56 4.39
CA PHE A 275 -3.75 0.24 4.76
C PHE A 275 -4.15 1.48 5.58
N SER A 276 -5.17 2.20 5.12
CA SER A 276 -5.67 3.41 5.81
C SER A 276 -6.22 3.10 7.20
N ILE A 277 -6.92 1.98 7.37
CA ILE A 277 -7.43 1.51 8.68
C ILE A 277 -6.28 1.16 9.62
N MET A 278 -5.29 0.41 9.14
CA MET A 278 -4.12 0.04 9.93
C MET A 278 -3.40 1.29 10.44
N LEU A 279 -3.10 2.23 9.54
CA LEU A 279 -2.43 3.48 9.88
C LEU A 279 -3.27 4.35 10.82
N ALA A 280 -4.60 4.40 10.63
CA ALA A 280 -5.51 5.09 11.53
C ALA A 280 -5.49 4.50 12.95
N CYS A 281 -5.54 3.16 13.10
CA CYS A 281 -5.42 2.50 14.40
C CYS A 281 -4.06 2.77 15.07
N PHE A 282 -2.98 2.77 14.29
CA PHE A 282 -1.64 3.07 14.75
C PHE A 282 -1.55 4.51 15.30
N LEU A 283 -2.00 5.48 14.52
CA LEU A 283 -2.00 6.89 14.90
C LEU A 283 -2.96 7.18 16.06
N PHE A 284 -4.11 6.52 16.11
CA PHE A 284 -5.04 6.64 17.24
C PHE A 284 -4.38 6.18 18.55
N GLY A 285 -3.68 5.06 18.54
CA GLY A 285 -2.93 4.60 19.72
C GLY A 285 -1.88 5.63 20.17
N ILE A 286 -1.08 6.17 19.24
CA ILE A 286 -0.08 7.20 19.54
C ILE A 286 -0.76 8.47 20.11
N PHE A 287 -1.83 8.95 19.49
CA PHE A 287 -2.61 10.08 19.97
C PHE A 287 -3.10 9.85 21.40
N TYR A 288 -3.76 8.72 21.64
CA TYR A 288 -4.35 8.41 22.94
C TYR A 288 -3.29 8.25 24.03
N GLY A 289 -2.20 7.54 23.73
CA GLY A 289 -1.08 7.34 24.64
C GLY A 289 -0.38 8.63 25.04
N SER A 290 -0.07 9.49 24.07
CA SER A 290 0.58 10.78 24.35
C SER A 290 -0.32 11.74 25.12
N LYS A 291 -1.63 11.78 24.82
CA LYS A 291 -2.62 12.56 25.55
C LYS A 291 -2.79 12.08 26.99
N LYS A 292 -2.88 10.76 27.21
CA LYS A 292 -3.07 10.18 28.55
C LYS A 292 -1.87 10.40 29.45
N ILE A 293 -0.65 10.27 28.93
CA ILE A 293 0.57 10.41 29.71
C ILE A 293 0.90 11.87 30.04
N SER A 294 0.50 12.83 29.21
CA SER A 294 0.83 14.24 29.34
C SER A 294 0.55 14.81 30.72
N LYS A 295 -0.65 14.57 31.27
CA LYS A 295 -1.04 15.00 32.62
C LYS A 295 -0.26 14.29 33.71
N LYS A 296 0.06 13.00 33.55
CA LYS A 296 0.83 12.21 34.53
C LYS A 296 2.27 12.66 34.60
N LEU A 297 2.83 13.15 33.48
CA LEU A 297 4.19 13.64 33.43
C LEU A 297 4.36 14.96 34.16
N SER A 298 3.37 15.88 34.19
CA SER A 298 3.52 17.19 34.86
C SER A 298 3.86 17.03 36.34
N ASN A 299 3.28 16.05 37.02
CA ASN A 299 3.45 15.84 38.46
C ASN A 299 4.52 14.79 38.82
N ASN A 300 5.28 14.28 37.87
CA ASN A 300 6.23 13.21 38.12
C ASN A 300 7.68 13.72 38.14
N HIS A 301 8.39 13.43 39.23
CA HIS A 301 9.79 13.79 39.44
C HIS A 301 10.77 12.86 38.72
N TYR A 302 10.35 11.62 38.40
CA TYR A 302 11.20 10.59 37.76
C TYR A 302 10.62 10.11 36.41
N PRO A 303 10.54 10.95 35.36
CA PRO A 303 9.97 10.56 34.07
C PRO A 303 10.72 9.40 33.42
N ILE A 304 12.00 9.21 33.71
CA ILE A 304 12.82 8.09 33.22
C ILE A 304 12.31 6.73 33.69
N LEU A 305 11.75 6.63 34.91
CA LEU A 305 11.12 5.40 35.42
C LEU A 305 9.88 5.05 34.62
N ILE A 306 9.12 6.07 34.22
CA ILE A 306 7.96 5.89 33.36
C ILE A 306 8.43 5.35 32.00
N LEU A 307 9.42 6.01 31.38
CA LEU A 307 9.97 5.59 30.10
C LEU A 307 10.47 4.13 30.14
N PHE A 308 11.24 3.77 31.17
CA PHE A 308 11.71 2.40 31.36
C PHE A 308 10.56 1.37 31.43
N LYS A 309 9.51 1.64 32.23
CA LYS A 309 8.35 0.78 32.33
C LYS A 309 7.63 0.65 30.99
N LEU A 310 7.50 1.75 30.23
CA LEU A 310 6.89 1.75 28.90
C LEU A 310 7.65 0.84 27.94
N GLN A 311 8.99 0.87 27.93
CA GLN A 311 9.80 0.00 27.07
C GLN A 311 9.63 -1.49 27.43
N LEU A 312 9.58 -1.83 28.71
CA LEU A 312 9.33 -3.22 29.15
C LEU A 312 7.94 -3.72 28.75
N TRP A 313 6.91 -2.88 28.90
CA TRP A 313 5.56 -3.24 28.50
C TRP A 313 5.40 -3.29 26.98
N LEU A 314 6.14 -2.47 26.21
CA LEU A 314 6.21 -2.57 24.76
C LEU A 314 6.75 -3.95 24.33
N ALA A 315 7.90 -4.37 24.89
CA ALA A 315 8.46 -5.70 24.62
C ALA A 315 7.45 -6.81 24.93
N ALA A 316 6.83 -6.73 26.12
CA ALA A 316 5.86 -7.72 26.57
C ALA A 316 4.60 -7.77 25.70
N THR A 317 4.02 -6.63 25.37
CA THR A 317 2.76 -6.58 24.59
C THR A 317 2.95 -6.96 23.14
N VAL A 318 4.05 -6.57 22.50
CA VAL A 318 4.38 -7.01 21.13
C VAL A 318 4.53 -8.53 21.09
N ALA A 319 5.28 -9.10 22.02
CA ALA A 319 5.44 -10.56 22.10
C ALA A 319 4.12 -11.28 22.44
N LEU A 320 3.32 -10.75 23.38
CA LEU A 320 2.05 -11.34 23.79
C LEU A 320 1.01 -11.36 22.66
N LEU A 321 0.97 -10.32 21.85
CA LEU A 321 -0.01 -10.19 20.76
C LEU A 321 0.42 -10.90 19.46
N ALA A 322 1.69 -11.30 19.36
CA ALA A 322 2.20 -11.99 18.19
C ALA A 322 1.42 -13.27 17.83
N PRO A 323 1.03 -14.17 18.77
CA PRO A 323 0.21 -15.33 18.46
C PRO A 323 -1.16 -14.98 17.87
N LEU A 324 -1.76 -13.85 18.26
CA LEU A 324 -3.05 -13.41 17.73
C LEU A 324 -2.97 -13.04 16.24
N THR A 325 -1.79 -12.71 15.73
CA THR A 325 -1.61 -12.42 14.30
C THR A 325 -1.97 -13.62 13.42
N TYR A 326 -1.79 -14.85 13.93
CA TYR A 326 -2.18 -16.08 13.24
C TYR A 326 -3.69 -16.31 13.22
N LEU A 327 -4.40 -15.79 14.19
CA LEU A 327 -5.85 -15.89 14.28
C LEU A 327 -6.56 -14.73 13.54
N ALA A 328 -5.84 -13.68 13.21
CA ALA A 328 -6.39 -12.44 12.64
C ALA A 328 -7.27 -12.70 11.39
N PRO A 329 -6.86 -13.49 10.40
CA PRO A 329 -7.70 -13.76 9.24
C PRO A 329 -9.01 -14.48 9.59
N ASN A 330 -8.96 -15.49 10.48
CA ASN A 330 -10.16 -16.22 10.92
C ASN A 330 -11.10 -15.33 11.72
N ILE A 331 -10.53 -14.51 12.62
CA ILE A 331 -11.32 -13.53 13.39
C ILE A 331 -11.96 -12.53 12.44
N PHE A 332 -11.20 -12.02 11.46
CA PHE A 332 -11.72 -11.10 10.47
C PHE A 332 -12.85 -11.71 9.65
N GLY A 333 -12.65 -12.90 9.09
CA GLY A 333 -13.68 -13.59 8.29
C GLY A 333 -14.97 -13.83 9.07
N ASN A 334 -14.86 -14.45 10.25
CA ASN A 334 -16.02 -14.73 11.10
C ASN A 334 -16.74 -13.43 11.53
N LEU A 335 -15.99 -12.43 11.92
CA LEU A 335 -16.54 -11.15 12.35
C LEU A 335 -17.23 -10.41 11.19
N THR A 336 -16.64 -10.42 10.00
CA THR A 336 -17.24 -9.82 8.80
C THR A 336 -18.59 -10.46 8.49
N TRP A 337 -18.67 -11.79 8.46
CA TRP A 337 -19.94 -12.47 8.19
C TRP A 337 -20.99 -12.26 9.28
N THR A 338 -20.57 -12.26 10.56
CA THR A 338 -21.47 -11.95 11.67
C THR A 338 -22.00 -10.51 11.58
N LEU A 339 -21.14 -9.54 11.32
CA LEU A 339 -21.55 -8.13 11.16
C LEU A 339 -22.42 -7.96 9.91
N THR A 340 -22.13 -8.64 8.80
CA THR A 340 -22.95 -8.60 7.59
C THR A 340 -24.37 -9.06 7.89
N SER A 341 -24.53 -10.15 8.64
CA SER A 341 -25.86 -10.64 9.04
C SER A 341 -26.61 -9.69 9.98
N LEU A 342 -25.88 -8.95 10.84
CA LEU A 342 -26.47 -7.95 11.75
C LEU A 342 -26.79 -6.62 11.07
N MET A 343 -26.23 -6.36 9.90
CA MET A 343 -26.35 -5.09 9.16
C MET A 343 -27.13 -5.26 7.83
N ASP A 344 -28.15 -6.11 7.83
CA ASP A 344 -29.05 -6.33 6.72
C ASP A 344 -28.33 -6.66 5.38
N GLY A 345 -27.22 -7.40 5.47
CA GLY A 345 -26.44 -7.81 4.30
C GLY A 345 -25.40 -6.79 3.83
N ASN A 346 -25.19 -5.67 4.51
CA ASN A 346 -24.22 -4.65 4.11
C ASN A 346 -22.78 -5.10 4.39
N PHE A 347 -22.22 -5.88 3.47
CA PHE A 347 -20.86 -6.43 3.56
C PHE A 347 -19.77 -5.34 3.60
N ALA A 348 -19.95 -4.25 2.86
CA ALA A 348 -18.95 -3.18 2.77
C ALA A 348 -18.69 -2.55 4.14
N ILE A 349 -19.74 -2.11 4.84
CA ILE A 349 -19.62 -1.53 6.17
C ILE A 349 -19.17 -2.58 7.19
N ALA A 350 -19.72 -3.79 7.11
CA ALA A 350 -19.33 -4.91 7.99
C ALA A 350 -17.83 -5.22 7.88
N SER A 351 -17.29 -5.28 6.66
CA SER A 351 -15.87 -5.52 6.41
C SER A 351 -14.97 -4.42 6.98
N ILE A 352 -15.32 -3.14 6.78
CA ILE A 352 -14.59 -2.00 7.35
C ILE A 352 -14.57 -2.07 8.88
N LEU A 353 -15.71 -2.32 9.51
CA LEU A 353 -15.81 -2.43 10.97
C LEU A 353 -15.00 -3.62 11.49
N ALA A 354 -15.08 -4.77 10.82
CA ALA A 354 -14.27 -5.94 11.19
C ALA A 354 -12.77 -5.66 11.09
N GLN A 355 -12.32 -4.97 10.04
CA GLN A 355 -10.93 -4.54 9.88
C GLN A 355 -10.50 -3.63 11.02
N PHE A 356 -11.31 -2.62 11.38
CA PHE A 356 -11.03 -1.73 12.53
C PHE A 356 -10.91 -2.48 13.83
N ILE A 357 -11.80 -3.45 14.11
CA ILE A 357 -11.78 -4.23 15.34
C ILE A 357 -10.53 -5.10 15.39
N VAL A 358 -10.23 -5.84 14.33
CA VAL A 358 -9.08 -6.75 14.29
C VAL A 358 -7.76 -5.96 14.34
N ALA A 359 -7.63 -4.88 13.58
CA ALA A 359 -6.47 -4.00 13.64
C ALA A 359 -6.29 -3.41 15.05
N SER A 360 -7.38 -2.95 15.68
CA SER A 360 -7.34 -2.40 17.04
C SER A 360 -6.88 -3.42 18.06
N LEU A 361 -7.32 -4.67 17.97
CA LEU A 361 -6.90 -5.77 18.86
C LEU A 361 -5.39 -5.99 18.83
N LEU A 362 -4.78 -5.91 17.65
CA LEU A 362 -3.35 -6.18 17.47
C LEU A 362 -2.47 -4.97 17.77
N ILE A 363 -2.93 -3.77 17.38
CA ILE A 363 -2.08 -2.58 17.26
C ILE A 363 -2.26 -1.61 18.44
N LEU A 364 -3.48 -1.47 18.97
CA LEU A 364 -3.83 -0.35 19.84
C LEU A 364 -3.04 -0.29 21.15
N ILE A 365 -2.80 -1.44 21.79
CA ILE A 365 -2.08 -1.47 23.07
C ILE A 365 -0.60 -1.07 22.87
N PRO A 366 0.18 -1.70 21.98
CA PRO A 366 1.56 -1.31 21.74
C PRO A 366 1.70 0.15 21.28
N THR A 367 0.84 0.63 20.39
CA THR A 367 0.92 2.01 19.88
C THR A 367 0.54 3.04 20.94
N THR A 368 -0.37 2.72 21.86
CA THR A 368 -0.65 3.56 23.04
C THR A 368 0.59 3.72 23.92
N LEU A 369 1.35 2.64 24.14
CA LEU A 369 2.60 2.69 24.89
C LEU A 369 3.69 3.46 24.14
N LEU A 370 3.77 3.31 22.81
CA LEU A 370 4.66 4.09 21.95
C LEU A 370 4.36 5.59 22.01
N GLY A 371 3.08 5.96 21.90
CA GLY A 371 2.65 7.37 22.01
C GLY A 371 3.00 8.00 23.35
N ALA A 372 2.95 7.22 24.43
CA ALA A 372 3.35 7.66 25.76
C ALA A 372 4.88 7.79 25.92
N SER A 373 5.67 7.05 25.14
CA SER A 373 7.13 6.98 25.28
C SER A 373 7.82 8.29 24.87
N PHE A 374 7.36 8.95 23.79
CA PHE A 374 7.98 10.17 23.29
C PHE A 374 7.95 11.35 24.27
N PRO A 375 6.79 11.77 24.85
CA PRO A 375 6.78 12.83 25.86
C PRO A 375 7.58 12.48 27.12
N ALA A 376 7.60 11.20 27.50
CA ALA A 376 8.39 10.72 28.64
C ALA A 376 9.90 10.84 28.36
N ALA A 377 10.33 10.51 27.15
CA ALA A 377 11.72 10.65 26.71
C ALA A 377 12.17 12.13 26.68
N VAL A 378 11.35 13.01 26.10
CA VAL A 378 11.65 14.45 26.04
C VAL A 378 11.78 15.03 27.44
N LYS A 379 10.83 14.74 28.35
CA LYS A 379 10.90 15.23 29.74
C LYS A 379 12.10 14.67 30.50
N SER A 380 12.50 13.43 30.21
CA SER A 380 13.67 12.78 30.84
C SER A 380 15.00 13.35 30.30
N TYR A 381 15.02 13.77 29.03
CA TYR A 381 16.24 14.27 28.38
C TYR A 381 16.58 15.72 28.78
N ILE A 382 15.58 16.58 28.98
CA ILE A 382 15.78 18.02 29.22
C ILE A 382 16.11 18.30 30.68
N ASN A 383 17.40 18.42 30.96
CA ASN A 383 17.90 18.81 32.29
C ASN A 383 17.86 20.35 32.45
N ASN A 384 18.34 21.10 31.47
CA ASN A 384 18.26 22.56 31.42
C ASN A 384 17.07 23.02 30.58
N PHE A 385 16.14 23.73 31.22
CA PHE A 385 14.90 24.18 30.58
C PHE A 385 15.12 25.26 29.49
N ASP A 386 16.21 25.98 29.51
CA ASP A 386 16.53 26.99 28.49
C ASP A 386 16.76 26.34 27.11
N PHE A 387 17.14 25.05 27.07
CA PHE A 387 17.35 24.26 25.87
C PHE A 387 16.17 23.33 25.54
N ARG A 388 14.93 23.78 25.79
CA ARG A 388 13.75 22.94 25.59
C ARG A 388 13.44 22.64 24.13
N ALA A 389 13.72 23.58 23.19
CA ALA A 389 13.60 23.32 21.78
C ALA A 389 14.67 22.32 21.31
N ARG A 390 15.94 22.52 21.74
CA ARG A 390 17.05 21.60 21.46
C ARG A 390 16.76 20.20 21.97
N GLY A 391 16.32 20.08 23.20
CA GLY A 391 16.02 18.77 23.79
C GLY A 391 14.89 18.05 23.08
N THR A 392 13.80 18.76 22.75
CA THR A 392 12.68 18.20 21.99
C THR A 392 13.12 17.79 20.59
N GLY A 393 13.87 18.65 19.89
CA GLY A 393 14.38 18.42 18.54
C GLY A 393 15.30 17.22 18.48
N TYR A 394 16.23 17.06 19.45
CA TYR A 394 17.16 15.94 19.47
C TYR A 394 16.45 14.62 19.73
N VAL A 395 15.56 14.55 20.72
CA VAL A 395 14.81 13.33 21.01
C VAL A 395 13.93 12.94 19.81
N TYR A 396 13.28 13.90 19.17
CA TYR A 396 12.48 13.65 17.97
C TYR A 396 13.36 13.18 16.80
N ALA A 397 14.50 13.85 16.56
CA ALA A 397 15.44 13.48 15.52
C ALA A 397 15.98 12.07 15.67
N PHE A 398 16.43 11.69 16.88
CA PHE A 398 16.95 10.34 17.12
C PHE A 398 15.86 9.27 17.02
N ASN A 399 14.66 9.56 17.51
CA ASN A 399 13.51 8.66 17.35
C ASN A 399 13.20 8.43 15.86
N THR A 400 13.09 9.50 15.09
CA THR A 400 12.72 9.42 13.67
C THR A 400 13.86 8.87 12.81
N PHE A 401 15.13 9.15 13.15
CA PHE A 401 16.26 8.51 12.49
C PHE A 401 16.31 7.01 12.76
N GLY A 402 16.00 6.58 13.99
CA GLY A 402 15.76 5.17 14.28
C GLY A 402 14.65 4.58 13.42
N ALA A 403 13.55 5.31 13.26
CA ALA A 403 12.42 4.90 12.43
C ALA A 403 12.82 4.69 10.95
N VAL A 404 13.67 5.57 10.38
CA VAL A 404 14.22 5.36 9.01
C VAL A 404 14.93 4.01 8.91
N ILE A 405 15.85 3.75 9.83
CA ILE A 405 16.60 2.48 9.84
C ILE A 405 15.65 1.29 10.08
N GLY A 406 14.64 1.46 10.96
CA GLY A 406 13.65 0.44 11.24
C GLY A 406 12.78 0.07 10.05
N SER A 407 12.38 1.04 9.23
CA SER A 407 11.60 0.75 8.01
C SER A 407 12.43 -0.03 6.99
N LEU A 408 13.69 0.36 6.78
CA LEU A 408 14.60 -0.34 5.87
C LEU A 408 14.89 -1.77 6.35
N ILE A 409 15.25 -1.93 7.62
CA ILE A 409 15.52 -3.26 8.20
C ILE A 409 14.25 -4.11 8.21
N GLY A 410 13.09 -3.54 8.54
CA GLY A 410 11.81 -4.23 8.56
C GLY A 410 11.42 -4.80 7.21
N GLY A 411 11.53 -3.99 6.16
CA GLY A 411 11.13 -4.38 4.81
C GLY A 411 12.14 -5.26 4.08
N PHE A 412 13.44 -4.95 4.19
CA PHE A 412 14.47 -5.62 3.39
C PHE A 412 15.23 -6.73 4.09
N VAL A 413 15.18 -6.80 5.43
CA VAL A 413 15.96 -7.78 6.21
C VAL A 413 15.03 -8.67 7.04
N LEU A 414 14.20 -8.07 7.90
CA LEU A 414 13.42 -8.85 8.86
C LEU A 414 12.40 -9.74 8.17
N LEU A 415 11.56 -9.18 7.29
CA LEU A 415 10.52 -9.95 6.62
C LEU A 415 11.08 -10.99 5.65
N PRO A 416 11.99 -10.66 4.71
CA PRO A 416 12.45 -11.65 3.73
C PRO A 416 13.33 -12.75 4.32
N ILE A 417 14.14 -12.43 5.34
CA ILE A 417 15.11 -13.40 5.90
C ILE A 417 14.49 -14.22 7.04
N PHE A 418 13.70 -13.56 7.90
CA PHE A 418 13.23 -14.17 9.15
C PHE A 418 11.72 -14.45 9.15
N GLY A 419 10.99 -13.97 8.14
CA GLY A 419 9.53 -14.05 8.09
C GLY A 419 8.85 -13.22 9.19
N THR A 420 7.52 -13.21 9.18
CA THR A 420 6.73 -12.37 10.12
C THR A 420 6.91 -12.75 11.58
N ARG A 421 7.03 -14.04 11.89
CA ARG A 421 7.11 -14.59 13.25
C ARG A 421 8.37 -14.16 13.99
N ILE A 422 9.55 -14.48 13.45
CA ILE A 422 10.83 -14.16 14.06
C ILE A 422 11.03 -12.65 14.11
N SER A 423 10.56 -11.93 13.09
CA SER A 423 10.60 -10.46 13.04
C SER A 423 9.92 -9.83 14.25
N LEU A 424 8.74 -10.32 14.66
CA LEU A 424 8.05 -9.82 15.85
C LEU A 424 8.85 -10.06 17.14
N ILE A 425 9.54 -11.21 17.25
CA ILE A 425 10.42 -11.50 18.40
C ILE A 425 11.62 -10.55 18.43
N ILE A 426 12.27 -10.32 17.27
CA ILE A 426 13.41 -9.40 17.16
C ILE A 426 12.98 -7.98 17.53
N ILE A 427 11.82 -7.52 17.04
CA ILE A 427 11.28 -6.20 17.35
C ILE A 427 10.96 -6.06 18.84
N ALA A 428 10.35 -7.07 19.46
CA ALA A 428 10.10 -7.09 20.89
C ALA A 428 11.43 -7.06 21.69
N ALA A 429 12.47 -7.76 21.22
CA ALA A 429 13.79 -7.73 21.80
C ALA A 429 14.46 -6.35 21.68
N LEU A 430 14.23 -5.58 20.61
CA LEU A 430 14.71 -4.21 20.47
C LEU A 430 14.10 -3.27 21.52
N PHE A 431 12.79 -3.40 21.80
CA PHE A 431 12.17 -2.66 22.91
C PHE A 431 12.74 -3.06 24.27
N PHE A 432 12.97 -4.35 24.47
CA PHE A 432 13.59 -4.84 25.68
C PHE A 432 15.03 -4.30 25.82
N PHE A 433 15.80 -4.28 24.73
CA PHE A 433 17.16 -3.71 24.70
C PHE A 433 17.15 -2.21 25.03
N SER A 434 16.18 -1.46 24.49
CA SER A 434 15.94 -0.06 24.84
C SER A 434 15.75 0.13 26.35
N ALA A 435 14.96 -0.76 27.00
CA ALA A 435 14.80 -0.76 28.46
C ALA A 435 16.13 -1.05 29.19
N LEU A 436 16.94 -1.99 28.70
CA LEU A 436 18.24 -2.31 29.30
C LEU A 436 19.20 -1.12 29.27
N ILE A 437 19.19 -0.32 28.18
CA ILE A 437 19.98 0.92 28.11
C ILE A 437 19.56 1.88 29.23
N LEU A 438 18.29 2.08 29.47
CA LEU A 438 17.78 2.96 30.50
C LEU A 438 18.08 2.44 31.93
N ARG A 439 18.16 1.13 32.11
CA ARG A 439 18.46 0.52 33.40
C ARG A 439 19.79 1.03 33.98
N LYS A 440 20.81 1.32 33.15
CA LYS A 440 22.10 1.89 33.60
C LYS A 440 21.92 3.24 34.29
N LEU A 441 20.98 4.07 33.83
CA LEU A 441 20.70 5.36 34.43
C LEU A 441 19.88 5.23 35.71
N ILE A 442 18.89 4.35 35.71
CA ILE A 442 17.93 4.18 36.82
C ILE A 442 18.62 3.62 38.06
N ARG A 443 19.64 2.77 37.92
CA ARG A 443 20.44 2.23 39.04
C ARG A 443 21.13 3.29 39.90
N ARG A 444 21.28 4.53 39.38
CA ARG A 444 21.86 5.68 40.09
C ARG A 444 20.86 6.43 40.95
N ILE A 445 19.56 6.07 40.92
CA ILE A 445 18.53 6.70 41.74
C ILE A 445 18.54 6.06 43.13
N GLU A 446 18.60 6.87 44.17
CA GLU A 446 18.48 6.43 45.54
C GLU A 446 17.14 5.70 45.76
N ASN A 447 17.17 4.60 46.53
CA ASN A 447 16.01 3.73 46.79
C ASN A 447 15.45 2.96 45.56
N TYR A 448 16.28 2.75 44.55
CA TYR A 448 15.93 2.03 43.32
C TYR A 448 15.21 0.68 43.58
N ASP A 449 15.74 -0.13 44.56
CA ASP A 449 15.25 -1.49 44.80
C ASP A 449 13.86 -1.53 45.42
N SER A 450 13.46 -0.53 46.22
CA SER A 450 12.13 -0.49 46.84
C SER A 450 11.04 -0.07 45.84
N ILE A 451 11.36 0.82 44.92
CA ILE A 451 10.41 1.39 43.95
C ILE A 451 10.05 0.39 42.85
N ILE A 452 10.89 -0.63 42.59
CA ILE A 452 10.78 -1.44 41.38
C ILE A 452 10.41 -2.91 41.65
N LYS A 453 10.39 -3.38 42.89
CA LYS A 453 10.36 -4.84 43.26
C LYS A 453 9.33 -5.71 42.53
N PHE A 454 8.14 -5.26 42.23
CA PHE A 454 7.09 -6.12 41.66
C PHE A 454 6.84 -5.87 40.16
N HIS A 455 6.95 -4.65 39.71
CA HIS A 455 6.57 -4.28 38.33
C HIS A 455 7.61 -4.62 37.24
N LYS A 456 8.80 -5.11 37.61
CA LYS A 456 9.85 -5.53 36.67
C LYS A 456 9.63 -6.91 36.08
N PHE A 457 9.26 -7.85 36.97
CA PHE A 457 9.29 -9.26 36.59
C PHE A 457 8.16 -9.62 35.64
N LEU A 458 6.96 -9.09 35.87
CA LEU A 458 5.80 -9.43 35.04
C LEU A 458 5.99 -9.17 33.54
N PRO A 459 6.39 -7.97 33.06
CA PRO A 459 6.63 -7.75 31.63
C PRO A 459 7.76 -8.63 31.08
N VAL A 460 8.81 -8.87 31.87
CA VAL A 460 9.94 -9.72 31.45
C VAL A 460 9.50 -11.17 31.33
N ILE A 461 8.71 -11.66 32.28
CA ILE A 461 8.15 -13.03 32.24
C ILE A 461 7.23 -13.16 31.03
N ILE A 462 6.33 -12.20 30.81
CA ILE A 462 5.43 -12.21 29.65
C ILE A 462 6.24 -12.21 28.36
N PHE A 463 7.24 -11.33 28.22
CA PHE A 463 8.11 -11.28 27.05
C PHE A 463 8.80 -12.63 26.79
N MET A 464 9.43 -13.22 27.79
CA MET A 464 10.14 -14.49 27.67
C MET A 464 9.19 -15.65 27.35
N ALA A 465 8.09 -15.77 28.09
CA ALA A 465 7.11 -16.82 27.88
C ALA A 465 6.45 -16.73 26.49
N SER A 466 6.08 -15.51 26.08
CA SER A 466 5.47 -15.30 24.78
C SER A 466 6.47 -15.54 23.64
N SER A 467 7.74 -15.13 23.78
CA SER A 467 8.79 -15.40 22.80
C SER A 467 9.04 -16.90 22.63
N ILE A 468 9.04 -17.67 23.73
CA ILE A 468 9.14 -19.13 23.69
C ILE A 468 7.89 -19.72 23.00
N ALA A 469 6.68 -19.27 23.37
CA ALA A 469 5.45 -19.76 22.77
C ALA A 469 5.42 -19.54 21.27
N ILE A 470 5.83 -18.35 20.79
CA ILE A 470 5.92 -18.02 19.36
C ILE A 470 6.95 -18.93 18.67
N SER A 471 8.10 -19.20 19.31
CA SER A 471 9.16 -20.00 18.70
C SER A 471 8.76 -21.45 18.47
N ILE A 472 7.80 -21.96 19.24
CA ILE A 472 7.27 -23.34 19.13
C ILE A 472 6.15 -23.42 18.08
N MET A 473 5.53 -22.29 17.69
CA MET A 473 4.46 -22.30 16.69
C MET A 473 4.97 -22.76 15.33
N PRO A 474 4.17 -23.50 14.53
CA PRO A 474 4.57 -23.93 13.20
C PRO A 474 4.90 -22.75 12.29
N ASP A 475 5.98 -22.85 11.51
CA ASP A 475 6.38 -21.80 10.54
C ASP A 475 5.38 -21.65 9.40
N LYS A 476 4.80 -22.75 9.00
CA LYS A 476 3.90 -22.83 7.83
C LYS A 476 2.45 -22.74 8.29
N THR A 477 2.02 -21.55 8.67
CA THR A 477 0.61 -21.29 8.88
C THR A 477 0.01 -20.85 7.55
N ILE A 478 -0.44 -21.81 6.76
CA ILE A 478 -1.33 -21.55 5.65
C ILE A 478 -2.65 -21.14 6.27
N MET A 479 -2.76 -19.86 6.47
CA MET A 479 -3.92 -19.26 7.06
C MET A 479 -5.00 -19.21 5.99
N ASN A 480 -6.18 -19.57 6.42
CA ASN A 480 -7.45 -19.37 5.72
C ASN A 480 -7.72 -20.23 4.49
N TYR A 481 -7.07 -21.37 4.36
CA TYR A 481 -7.69 -22.36 3.54
C TYR A 481 -8.87 -22.94 4.33
N ASN A 482 -10.03 -22.27 4.28
CA ASN A 482 -11.32 -22.90 4.52
C ASN A 482 -11.59 -23.86 3.35
N MET A 483 -10.68 -24.78 3.11
CA MET A 483 -11.01 -25.99 2.40
C MET A 483 -11.99 -26.76 3.29
N GLN A 484 -13.17 -26.92 2.77
CA GLN A 484 -14.16 -27.81 3.32
C GLN A 484 -13.49 -29.07 3.84
N LYS A 485 -13.55 -29.23 5.16
CA LYS A 485 -13.34 -30.47 5.92
C LYS A 485 -12.10 -31.31 5.59
N ASN A 486 -11.20 -31.35 6.56
CA ASN A 486 -10.33 -32.48 6.94
C ASN A 486 -8.99 -32.71 6.26
N SER A 487 -8.57 -31.99 5.24
CA SER A 487 -7.24 -32.22 4.65
C SER A 487 -6.30 -31.04 4.89
N ARG A 488 -5.09 -31.31 5.39
CA ARG A 488 -4.00 -30.34 5.45
C ARG A 488 -3.45 -30.18 4.03
N PRO A 489 -3.55 -29.00 3.38
CA PRO A 489 -3.02 -28.82 2.04
C PRO A 489 -1.52 -29.11 2.04
N ASN A 490 -1.04 -29.81 1.00
CA ASN A 490 0.39 -30.04 0.82
C ASN A 490 1.02 -28.75 0.29
N VAL A 491 1.84 -28.09 1.11
CA VAL A 491 2.56 -26.86 0.74
C VAL A 491 3.74 -27.22 -0.13
N ILE A 492 3.69 -26.82 -1.39
CA ILE A 492 4.79 -26.98 -2.35
C ILE A 492 5.85 -25.89 -2.13
N TYR A 493 5.39 -24.64 -1.94
CA TYR A 493 6.27 -23.49 -1.78
C TYR A 493 5.64 -22.46 -0.83
N HIS A 494 6.46 -21.84 0.00
CA HIS A 494 6.08 -20.70 0.84
C HIS A 494 7.25 -19.72 0.93
N SER A 495 6.96 -18.44 0.68
CA SER A 495 7.94 -17.36 0.88
C SER A 495 7.23 -16.08 1.35
N ASP A 496 7.73 -15.52 2.46
CA ASP A 496 7.42 -14.16 2.87
C ASP A 496 8.40 -13.20 2.16
N GLY A 497 8.17 -13.00 0.86
CA GLY A 497 9.06 -12.19 0.04
C GLY A 497 9.01 -10.69 0.33
N VAL A 498 9.85 -9.94 -0.38
CA VAL A 498 9.93 -8.49 -0.24
C VAL A 498 8.62 -7.84 -0.66
N SER A 499 8.05 -8.20 -1.82
CA SER A 499 6.84 -7.58 -2.37
C SER A 499 5.54 -8.22 -1.90
N SER A 500 5.52 -9.55 -1.75
CA SER A 500 4.32 -10.31 -1.40
C SER A 500 4.66 -11.58 -0.64
N THR A 501 3.67 -12.17 0.02
CA THR A 501 3.76 -13.55 0.48
C THR A 501 3.17 -14.45 -0.59
N ILE A 502 3.92 -15.46 -1.00
CA ILE A 502 3.51 -16.43 -2.00
C ILE A 502 3.38 -17.80 -1.34
N ASP A 503 2.22 -18.40 -1.49
CA ASP A 503 1.93 -19.75 -1.07
C ASP A 503 1.49 -20.56 -2.30
N ILE A 504 2.15 -21.67 -2.59
CA ILE A 504 1.72 -22.63 -3.60
C ILE A 504 1.41 -23.94 -2.89
N VAL A 505 0.20 -24.42 -3.05
CA VAL A 505 -0.28 -25.61 -2.38
C VAL A 505 -0.87 -26.60 -3.39
N LYS A 506 -0.79 -27.87 -3.08
CA LYS A 506 -1.42 -28.95 -3.83
C LYS A 506 -2.66 -29.43 -3.09
N SER A 507 -3.79 -29.41 -3.77
CA SER A 507 -5.05 -29.95 -3.25
C SER A 507 -5.09 -31.47 -3.30
N ASP A 508 -6.07 -32.09 -2.61
CA ASP A 508 -6.30 -33.55 -2.66
C ASP A 508 -6.66 -34.06 -4.06
N GLU A 509 -7.17 -33.18 -4.94
CA GLU A 509 -7.47 -33.47 -6.34
C GLU A 509 -6.27 -33.23 -7.28
N ASP A 510 -5.07 -33.15 -6.74
CA ASP A 510 -3.83 -32.83 -7.47
C ASP A 510 -3.80 -31.44 -8.14
N ASN A 511 -4.79 -30.58 -7.89
CA ASN A 511 -4.77 -29.21 -8.39
C ASN A 511 -3.74 -28.36 -7.63
N ILE A 512 -2.94 -27.61 -8.36
CA ILE A 512 -2.02 -26.62 -7.80
C ILE A 512 -2.79 -25.31 -7.65
N ILE A 513 -2.73 -24.74 -6.45
CA ILE A 513 -3.40 -23.50 -6.10
C ILE A 513 -2.32 -22.50 -5.66
N MET A 514 -2.38 -21.31 -6.23
CA MET A 514 -1.51 -20.21 -5.89
C MET A 514 -2.26 -19.15 -5.09
N MET A 515 -1.65 -18.76 -3.99
CA MET A 515 -2.14 -17.65 -3.16
C MET A 515 -1.09 -16.55 -3.08
N ILE A 516 -1.53 -15.32 -3.21
CA ILE A 516 -0.73 -14.13 -3.00
C ILE A 516 -1.34 -13.34 -1.84
N ASN A 517 -0.54 -13.10 -0.81
CA ASN A 517 -0.99 -12.43 0.41
C ASN A 517 -2.26 -13.06 1.01
N GLY A 518 -2.37 -14.38 0.93
CA GLY A 518 -3.49 -15.17 1.47
C GLY A 518 -4.76 -15.21 0.60
N ASN A 519 -4.77 -14.53 -0.56
CA ASN A 519 -5.86 -14.62 -1.54
C ASN A 519 -5.54 -15.66 -2.60
N ILE A 520 -6.52 -16.48 -2.96
CA ILE A 520 -6.41 -17.40 -4.11
C ILE A 520 -6.44 -16.55 -5.38
N GLU A 521 -5.37 -16.62 -6.16
CA GLU A 521 -5.21 -15.84 -7.39
C GLU A 521 -5.29 -16.74 -8.64
N ALA A 522 -4.87 -17.99 -8.53
CA ALA A 522 -4.96 -18.94 -9.62
C ALA A 522 -5.01 -20.39 -9.11
N ASP A 523 -5.64 -21.27 -9.89
CA ASP A 523 -5.55 -22.71 -9.71
C ASP A 523 -5.45 -23.44 -11.07
N THR A 524 -4.97 -24.68 -11.06
CA THR A 524 -4.83 -25.52 -12.26
C THR A 524 -6.12 -26.28 -12.60
N GLY A 525 -7.18 -26.09 -11.83
CA GLY A 525 -8.48 -26.72 -12.07
C GLY A 525 -9.07 -26.32 -13.42
N TYR A 526 -9.89 -27.20 -14.00
CA TYR A 526 -10.45 -27.04 -15.34
C TYR A 526 -11.12 -25.68 -15.58
N VAL A 527 -11.80 -25.13 -14.59
CA VAL A 527 -12.56 -23.87 -14.72
C VAL A 527 -11.60 -22.68 -14.88
N GLN A 528 -10.63 -22.55 -13.97
CA GLN A 528 -9.65 -21.47 -13.99
C GLN A 528 -8.66 -21.59 -15.16
N ARG A 529 -8.23 -22.81 -15.47
CA ARG A 529 -7.29 -23.06 -16.55
C ARG A 529 -7.79 -22.54 -17.91
N ARG A 530 -9.10 -22.57 -18.17
CA ARG A 530 -9.68 -22.10 -19.45
C ARG A 530 -9.32 -20.66 -19.77
N GLN A 531 -9.42 -19.77 -18.81
CA GLN A 531 -9.09 -18.37 -19.05
C GLN A 531 -7.61 -18.18 -19.37
N PHE A 532 -6.70 -18.83 -18.61
CA PHE A 532 -5.26 -18.67 -18.81
C PHE A 532 -4.78 -19.20 -20.16
N VAL A 533 -5.31 -20.32 -20.61
CA VAL A 533 -5.02 -20.87 -21.92
C VAL A 533 -5.52 -19.95 -23.04
N LEU A 534 -6.72 -19.38 -22.89
CA LEU A 534 -7.27 -18.42 -23.85
C LEU A 534 -6.49 -17.10 -23.88
N ILE A 535 -6.09 -16.57 -22.73
CA ILE A 535 -5.25 -15.37 -22.65
C ILE A 535 -3.95 -15.58 -23.44
N GLY A 536 -3.39 -16.78 -23.44
CA GLY A 536 -2.19 -17.11 -24.20
C GLY A 536 -2.45 -17.26 -25.71
N HIS A 537 -3.41 -18.08 -26.12
CA HIS A 537 -3.57 -18.40 -27.53
C HIS A 537 -4.41 -17.38 -28.33
N LEU A 538 -5.45 -16.77 -27.72
CA LEU A 538 -6.38 -15.91 -28.44
C LEU A 538 -5.70 -14.74 -29.17
N PRO A 539 -4.87 -13.89 -28.52
CA PRO A 539 -4.30 -12.74 -29.19
C PRO A 539 -3.30 -13.14 -30.30
N LEU A 540 -2.60 -14.26 -30.12
CA LEU A 540 -1.68 -14.79 -31.12
C LEU A 540 -2.40 -15.28 -32.37
N LEU A 541 -3.51 -16.00 -32.19
CA LEU A 541 -4.34 -16.49 -33.30
C LEU A 541 -5.01 -15.34 -34.05
N LEU A 542 -5.41 -14.28 -33.33
CA LEU A 542 -5.99 -13.07 -33.94
C LEU A 542 -4.94 -12.22 -34.66
N HIS A 543 -3.69 -12.18 -34.19
CA HIS A 543 -2.62 -11.43 -34.84
C HIS A 543 -2.11 -12.17 -36.11
N GLY A 544 -1.89 -13.45 -36.00
CA GLY A 544 -1.45 -14.33 -37.09
C GLY A 544 0.05 -14.41 -37.33
N GLU A 545 0.82 -13.36 -37.08
CA GLU A 545 2.27 -13.26 -37.39
C GLU A 545 3.08 -12.71 -36.20
N ALA A 546 2.61 -12.92 -34.97
CA ALA A 546 3.26 -12.41 -33.76
C ALA A 546 4.60 -13.09 -33.51
N ASN A 547 5.70 -12.33 -33.59
CA ASN A 547 7.05 -12.77 -33.28
C ASN A 547 7.52 -12.29 -31.91
N ASP A 548 7.28 -11.03 -31.58
CA ASP A 548 7.72 -10.36 -30.37
C ASP A 548 6.52 -10.18 -29.42
N VAL A 549 6.54 -10.89 -28.31
CA VAL A 549 5.40 -11.00 -27.40
C VAL A 549 5.81 -10.58 -25.99
N ALA A 550 4.96 -9.83 -25.31
CA ALA A 550 5.10 -9.55 -23.89
C ALA A 550 3.95 -10.16 -23.07
N ILE A 551 4.29 -10.69 -21.92
CA ILE A 551 3.34 -11.16 -20.92
C ILE A 551 3.59 -10.42 -19.60
N VAL A 552 2.53 -9.88 -19.01
CA VAL A 552 2.54 -9.23 -17.70
C VAL A 552 1.99 -10.19 -16.65
N GLY A 553 2.87 -10.59 -15.73
CA GLY A 553 2.58 -11.56 -14.68
C GLY A 553 2.82 -13.01 -15.08
N LEU A 554 3.45 -13.79 -14.18
CA LEU A 554 3.71 -15.22 -14.38
C LEU A 554 2.53 -16.10 -13.91
N GLY A 555 2.02 -15.81 -12.72
CA GLY A 555 1.00 -16.65 -12.07
C GLY A 555 1.48 -18.11 -11.97
N LEU A 556 0.60 -19.07 -12.30
CA LEU A 556 0.95 -20.49 -12.39
C LEU A 556 1.68 -20.89 -13.71
N GLY A 557 2.05 -19.91 -14.54
CA GLY A 557 2.78 -20.15 -15.78
C GLY A 557 1.94 -20.78 -16.91
N ILE A 558 0.62 -20.94 -16.75
CA ILE A 558 -0.26 -21.54 -17.75
C ILE A 558 -0.31 -20.68 -19.02
N THR A 559 -0.51 -19.36 -18.86
CA THR A 559 -0.51 -18.41 -19.98
C THR A 559 0.86 -18.38 -20.66
N LEU A 560 1.93 -18.33 -19.88
CA LEU A 560 3.32 -18.37 -20.39
C LEU A 560 3.54 -19.61 -21.26
N LYS A 561 3.16 -20.78 -20.76
CA LYS A 561 3.27 -22.05 -21.50
C LYS A 561 2.48 -22.03 -22.80
N SER A 562 1.26 -21.51 -22.77
CA SER A 562 0.40 -21.38 -23.95
C SER A 562 1.01 -20.48 -25.02
N LEU A 563 1.63 -19.36 -24.62
CA LEU A 563 2.37 -18.46 -25.52
C LEU A 563 3.58 -19.15 -26.14
N LEU A 564 4.38 -19.87 -25.33
CA LEU A 564 5.57 -20.58 -25.79
C LEU A 564 5.27 -21.78 -26.72
N ASN A 565 4.08 -22.38 -26.56
CA ASN A 565 3.62 -23.45 -27.43
C ASN A 565 3.26 -22.97 -28.84
N ASN A 566 3.14 -21.66 -29.06
CA ASN A 566 2.90 -21.11 -30.39
C ASN A 566 4.22 -21.06 -31.18
N PRO A 567 4.33 -21.74 -32.32
CA PRO A 567 5.55 -21.80 -33.13
C PRO A 567 5.98 -20.42 -33.70
N LEU A 568 5.05 -19.51 -33.91
CA LEU A 568 5.31 -18.18 -34.48
C LEU A 568 6.09 -17.30 -33.49
N VAL A 569 5.90 -17.48 -32.18
CA VAL A 569 6.59 -16.70 -31.16
C VAL A 569 8.08 -16.99 -31.20
N LYS A 570 8.88 -15.97 -31.47
CA LYS A 570 10.35 -16.04 -31.47
C LYS A 570 10.94 -15.49 -30.18
N ASN A 571 10.45 -14.35 -29.73
CA ASN A 571 10.90 -13.66 -28.53
C ASN A 571 9.71 -13.45 -27.60
N LEU A 572 9.82 -13.96 -26.39
CA LEU A 572 8.81 -13.79 -25.37
C LEU A 572 9.42 -13.10 -24.14
N LYS A 573 8.88 -11.97 -23.77
CA LYS A 573 9.30 -11.24 -22.59
C LYS A 573 8.28 -11.39 -21.47
N LEU A 574 8.69 -11.99 -20.38
CA LEU A 574 7.92 -12.07 -19.14
C LEU A 574 8.34 -10.93 -18.21
N ILE A 575 7.36 -10.10 -17.82
CA ILE A 575 7.56 -9.06 -16.81
C ILE A 575 6.82 -9.50 -15.56
N GLU A 576 7.59 -9.77 -14.49
CA GLU A 576 7.07 -10.24 -13.20
C GLU A 576 7.63 -9.37 -12.07
N ILE A 577 6.76 -8.89 -11.19
CA ILE A 577 7.16 -8.00 -10.10
C ILE A 577 7.79 -8.74 -8.92
N SER A 578 7.46 -10.03 -8.75
CA SER A 578 7.87 -10.84 -7.60
C SER A 578 9.01 -11.80 -7.97
N PRO A 579 10.23 -11.58 -7.46
CA PRO A 579 11.32 -12.53 -7.64
C PRO A 579 11.00 -13.89 -7.00
N GLU A 580 10.21 -13.91 -5.92
CA GLU A 580 9.80 -15.11 -5.23
C GLU A 580 8.88 -15.99 -6.09
N MET A 581 8.12 -15.40 -7.02
CA MET A 581 7.32 -16.13 -7.99
C MET A 581 8.22 -16.88 -8.99
N ILE A 582 9.26 -16.23 -9.46
CA ILE A 582 10.26 -16.86 -10.34
C ILE A 582 10.97 -18.00 -9.59
N GLU A 583 11.39 -17.76 -8.35
CA GLU A 583 12.04 -18.79 -7.51
C GLU A 583 11.14 -20.00 -7.29
N ALA A 584 9.85 -19.79 -7.01
CA ALA A 584 8.88 -20.88 -6.82
C ALA A 584 8.83 -21.82 -8.02
N HIS A 585 8.83 -21.27 -9.24
CA HIS A 585 8.83 -22.06 -10.49
C HIS A 585 10.17 -22.67 -10.82
N GLN A 586 11.28 -22.05 -10.43
CA GLN A 586 12.62 -22.62 -10.61
C GLN A 586 12.84 -23.84 -9.71
N LEU A 587 12.37 -23.75 -8.46
CA LEU A 587 12.45 -24.85 -7.49
C LEU A 587 11.46 -25.98 -7.79
N ASN A 588 10.33 -25.67 -8.43
CA ASN A 588 9.26 -26.61 -8.75
C ASN A 588 8.84 -26.44 -10.24
N PRO A 589 9.67 -26.90 -11.19
CA PRO A 589 9.44 -26.65 -12.62
C PRO A 589 8.11 -27.23 -13.15
N GLU A 590 7.56 -28.23 -12.48
CA GLU A 590 6.28 -28.84 -12.83
C GLU A 590 5.08 -27.89 -12.76
N ILE A 591 5.15 -26.82 -11.96
CA ILE A 591 4.08 -25.82 -11.83
C ILE A 591 3.77 -25.21 -13.21
N SER A 592 4.82 -24.77 -13.94
CA SER A 592 4.70 -24.19 -15.28
C SER A 592 4.98 -25.19 -16.42
N GLY A 593 5.23 -26.46 -16.07
CA GLY A 593 5.69 -27.45 -17.07
C GLY A 593 7.04 -27.08 -17.68
N ASN A 594 7.98 -26.60 -16.86
CA ASN A 594 9.33 -26.17 -17.20
C ASN A 594 9.42 -24.98 -18.18
N ALA A 595 8.40 -24.14 -18.24
CA ALA A 595 8.32 -23.02 -19.18
C ALA A 595 9.45 -21.99 -18.99
N LEU A 596 9.96 -21.80 -17.77
CA LEU A 596 11.02 -20.81 -17.49
C LEU A 596 12.37 -21.14 -18.14
N ASN A 597 12.61 -22.39 -18.53
CA ASN A 597 13.84 -22.80 -19.16
C ASN A 597 13.80 -22.75 -20.71
N ASN A 598 12.77 -22.14 -21.28
CA ASN A 598 12.62 -22.03 -22.73
C ASN A 598 13.56 -20.97 -23.30
N SER A 599 14.29 -21.28 -24.35
CA SER A 599 15.27 -20.39 -24.99
C SER A 599 14.68 -19.14 -25.63
N LYS A 600 13.35 -19.10 -25.88
CA LYS A 600 12.66 -17.94 -26.42
C LYS A 600 12.28 -16.92 -25.33
N LEU A 601 12.44 -17.31 -24.05
CA LEU A 601 11.96 -16.53 -22.91
C LEU A 601 13.07 -15.65 -22.34
N GLU A 602 12.76 -14.37 -22.20
CA GLU A 602 13.53 -13.41 -21.40
C GLU A 602 12.68 -12.97 -20.20
N ILE A 603 13.25 -13.07 -19.00
CA ILE A 603 12.58 -12.74 -17.74
C ILE A 603 13.06 -11.38 -17.24
N VAL A 604 12.14 -10.49 -16.95
CA VAL A 604 12.39 -9.18 -16.36
C VAL A 604 11.67 -9.11 -15.01
N ILE A 605 12.44 -8.90 -13.94
CA ILE A 605 11.88 -8.67 -12.59
C ILE A 605 11.75 -7.16 -12.39
N ASP A 606 10.57 -6.63 -12.69
CA ASP A 606 10.23 -5.20 -12.52
C ASP A 606 8.71 -5.03 -12.45
N ASP A 607 8.27 -3.85 -12.02
CA ASP A 607 6.88 -3.41 -12.19
C ASP A 607 6.57 -3.27 -13.69
N ALA A 608 5.49 -3.91 -14.15
CA ALA A 608 5.17 -3.96 -15.58
C ALA A 608 4.91 -2.58 -16.18
N ARG A 609 4.26 -1.68 -15.42
CA ARG A 609 4.00 -0.32 -15.88
C ARG A 609 5.30 0.47 -16.03
N ASN A 610 6.21 0.34 -15.04
CA ASN A 610 7.52 0.96 -15.07
C ASN A 610 8.35 0.44 -16.25
N TYR A 611 8.45 -0.88 -16.41
CA TYR A 611 9.17 -1.50 -17.52
C TYR A 611 8.64 -1.03 -18.88
N MET A 612 7.32 -1.10 -19.09
CA MET A 612 6.70 -0.66 -20.35
C MET A 612 6.95 0.82 -20.61
N LYS A 613 6.88 1.67 -19.60
CA LYS A 613 7.16 3.10 -19.72
C LYS A 613 8.62 3.37 -20.09
N MET A 614 9.56 2.66 -19.48
CA MET A 614 10.99 2.90 -19.60
C MET A 614 11.63 2.20 -20.81
N SER A 615 11.13 1.06 -21.24
CA SER A 615 11.66 0.28 -22.38
C SER A 615 11.37 0.98 -23.72
N ASN A 616 12.28 0.82 -24.69
CA ASN A 616 12.04 1.22 -26.09
C ASN A 616 11.50 0.07 -26.94
N GLN A 617 11.40 -1.14 -26.40
CA GLN A 617 10.95 -2.31 -27.12
C GLN A 617 9.48 -2.19 -27.48
N LYS A 618 9.14 -2.66 -28.68
CA LYS A 618 7.75 -2.78 -29.16
C LYS A 618 7.40 -4.25 -29.37
N PHE A 619 6.12 -4.55 -29.27
CA PHE A 619 5.60 -5.90 -29.31
C PHE A 619 4.46 -6.05 -30.32
N ASP A 620 4.34 -7.24 -30.90
CA ASP A 620 3.22 -7.62 -31.73
C ASP A 620 2.00 -7.97 -30.88
N VAL A 621 2.25 -8.60 -29.74
CA VAL A 621 1.21 -8.96 -28.78
C VAL A 621 1.66 -8.61 -27.37
N ILE A 622 0.79 -7.97 -26.62
CA ILE A 622 0.95 -7.76 -25.18
C ILE A 622 -0.25 -8.40 -24.47
N THR A 623 0.01 -9.35 -23.56
CA THR A 623 -1.02 -9.96 -22.73
C THR A 623 -0.89 -9.46 -21.29
N VAL A 624 -2.00 -8.96 -20.75
CA VAL A 624 -2.06 -8.41 -19.39
C VAL A 624 -3.14 -9.15 -18.61
N SER A 625 -2.69 -9.94 -17.64
CA SER A 625 -3.57 -10.68 -16.73
C SER A 625 -3.22 -10.37 -15.28
N PRO A 626 -3.48 -9.14 -14.83
CA PRO A 626 -3.18 -8.71 -13.48
C PRO A 626 -4.17 -9.33 -12.49
N ASN A 627 -3.90 -9.18 -11.20
CA ASN A 627 -4.86 -9.51 -10.16
C ASN A 627 -6.09 -8.59 -10.20
N HIS A 628 -7.06 -8.84 -9.32
CA HIS A 628 -8.28 -8.04 -9.21
C HIS A 628 -7.96 -6.57 -8.90
N PRO A 629 -8.62 -5.56 -9.55
CA PRO A 629 -8.32 -4.13 -9.39
C PRO A 629 -8.53 -3.59 -7.95
N ARG A 630 -9.21 -4.34 -7.07
CA ARG A 630 -9.34 -3.99 -5.65
C ARG A 630 -8.03 -4.01 -4.86
N ILE A 631 -7.03 -4.73 -5.37
CA ILE A 631 -5.73 -4.87 -4.70
C ILE A 631 -4.90 -3.62 -4.95
N THR A 632 -4.35 -3.07 -3.87
CA THR A 632 -3.51 -1.86 -3.94
C THR A 632 -2.34 -2.04 -4.90
N GLY A 633 -2.16 -1.08 -5.81
CA GLY A 633 -1.13 -1.10 -6.83
C GLY A 633 -1.52 -1.84 -8.11
N VAL A 634 -2.49 -2.76 -8.07
CA VAL A 634 -3.01 -3.43 -9.27
C VAL A 634 -3.95 -2.54 -10.05
N GLY A 635 -4.72 -1.68 -9.37
CA GLY A 635 -5.64 -0.72 -9.99
C GLY A 635 -4.98 0.18 -11.05
N TYR A 636 -3.66 0.43 -10.94
CA TYR A 636 -2.88 1.20 -11.90
C TYR A 636 -2.75 0.53 -13.28
N LEU A 637 -2.93 -0.79 -13.36
CA LEU A 637 -2.92 -1.56 -14.61
C LEU A 637 -4.28 -1.55 -15.34
N TYR A 638 -5.22 -0.75 -14.84
CA TYR A 638 -6.55 -0.53 -15.44
C TYR A 638 -6.83 0.94 -15.72
N THR A 639 -5.82 1.83 -15.67
CA THR A 639 -5.98 3.26 -15.93
C THR A 639 -5.78 3.60 -17.40
N LYS A 640 -6.34 4.73 -17.81
CA LYS A 640 -6.18 5.27 -19.16
C LYS A 640 -4.70 5.45 -19.50
N GLU A 641 -3.93 6.02 -18.58
CA GLU A 641 -2.51 6.30 -18.76
C GLU A 641 -1.70 5.02 -18.96
N TYR A 642 -2.05 3.93 -18.27
CA TYR A 642 -1.41 2.64 -18.50
C TYR A 642 -1.74 2.07 -19.88
N TYR A 643 -2.98 2.16 -20.30
CA TYR A 643 -3.36 1.71 -21.65
C TYR A 643 -2.69 2.54 -22.74
N GLU A 644 -2.49 3.85 -22.52
CA GLU A 644 -1.72 4.71 -23.43
C GLU A 644 -0.26 4.26 -23.52
N ILE A 645 0.39 3.94 -22.38
CA ILE A 645 1.74 3.36 -22.37
C ILE A 645 1.79 2.06 -23.17
N LEU A 646 0.85 1.12 -22.97
CA LEU A 646 0.82 -0.13 -23.73
C LEU A 646 0.61 0.12 -25.22
N LYS A 647 -0.28 1.04 -25.58
CA LYS A 647 -0.55 1.44 -26.96
C LYS A 647 0.73 1.89 -27.65
N ASP A 648 1.56 2.69 -26.98
CA ASP A 648 2.83 3.17 -27.53
C ASP A 648 3.87 2.06 -27.71
N LYS A 649 3.71 0.93 -27.00
CA LYS A 649 4.58 -0.26 -27.12
C LYS A 649 4.10 -1.30 -28.12
N LEU A 650 2.98 -1.06 -28.79
CA LEU A 650 2.53 -1.95 -29.86
C LEU A 650 3.22 -1.61 -31.18
N ASN A 651 3.53 -2.65 -31.94
CA ASN A 651 3.83 -2.54 -33.36
C ASN A 651 2.57 -2.13 -34.15
N THR A 652 2.73 -1.77 -35.41
CA THR A 652 1.65 -1.18 -36.24
C THR A 652 0.38 -2.05 -36.29
N ASN A 653 0.52 -3.37 -36.30
CA ASN A 653 -0.61 -4.33 -36.28
C ASN A 653 -0.79 -4.95 -34.90
N GLY A 654 -0.14 -4.40 -33.87
CA GLY A 654 -0.08 -4.98 -32.54
C GLY A 654 -1.43 -5.10 -31.86
N ILE A 655 -1.56 -6.13 -31.05
CA ILE A 655 -2.75 -6.49 -30.27
C ILE A 655 -2.40 -6.46 -28.78
N VAL A 656 -3.26 -5.86 -28.00
CA VAL A 656 -3.27 -6.01 -26.53
C VAL A 656 -4.45 -6.87 -26.10
N LEU A 657 -4.22 -7.78 -25.16
CA LEU A 657 -5.29 -8.47 -24.46
C LEU A 657 -5.24 -8.08 -22.97
N GLN A 658 -6.33 -7.53 -22.47
CA GLN A 658 -6.52 -7.17 -21.07
C GLN A 658 -7.59 -8.08 -20.45
N TRP A 659 -7.22 -8.79 -19.38
CA TRP A 659 -8.16 -9.51 -18.54
C TRP A 659 -8.91 -8.56 -17.60
N ILE A 660 -10.19 -8.85 -17.35
CA ILE A 660 -11.02 -8.17 -16.35
C ILE A 660 -11.90 -9.17 -15.62
N PRO A 661 -12.03 -9.11 -14.29
CA PRO A 661 -12.98 -9.92 -13.56
C PRO A 661 -14.41 -9.44 -13.83
N LEU A 662 -15.35 -10.39 -13.86
CA LEU A 662 -16.80 -10.11 -13.84
C LEU A 662 -17.42 -10.54 -12.51
N TYR A 663 -16.61 -11.00 -11.58
CA TYR A 663 -16.98 -11.34 -10.21
C TYR A 663 -16.41 -10.33 -9.24
N GLN A 664 -17.09 -10.08 -8.14
CA GLN A 664 -16.66 -9.11 -7.12
C GLN A 664 -16.38 -7.71 -7.69
N ILE A 665 -17.16 -7.33 -8.67
CA ILE A 665 -17.15 -6.02 -9.32
C ILE A 665 -18.59 -5.63 -9.65
N SER A 666 -18.97 -4.37 -9.38
CA SER A 666 -20.31 -3.88 -9.74
C SER A 666 -20.39 -3.59 -11.24
N LYS A 667 -21.63 -3.53 -11.75
CA LYS A 667 -21.90 -3.06 -13.13
C LYS A 667 -21.21 -1.73 -13.40
N LYS A 668 -21.34 -0.78 -12.48
CA LYS A 668 -20.75 0.57 -12.62
C LYS A 668 -19.23 0.51 -12.75
N SER A 669 -18.55 -0.27 -11.94
CA SER A 669 -17.09 -0.44 -12.02
C SER A 669 -16.66 -1.20 -13.27
N PHE A 670 -17.45 -2.17 -13.72
CA PHE A 670 -17.25 -2.83 -15.01
C PHE A 670 -17.39 -1.85 -16.16
N ASP A 671 -18.43 -1.02 -16.18
CA ASP A 671 -18.65 0.03 -17.21
C ASP A 671 -17.47 1.00 -17.28
N VAL A 672 -16.96 1.41 -16.11
CA VAL A 672 -15.76 2.27 -16.02
C VAL A 672 -14.55 1.59 -16.64
N ALA A 673 -14.32 0.30 -16.37
CA ALA A 673 -13.21 -0.44 -16.96
C ALA A 673 -13.35 -0.58 -18.48
N VAL A 674 -14.55 -0.92 -18.97
CA VAL A 674 -14.84 -0.99 -20.41
C VAL A 674 -14.63 0.35 -21.09
N LYS A 675 -15.22 1.42 -20.52
CA LYS A 675 -15.08 2.79 -21.08
C LYS A 675 -13.63 3.22 -21.11
N THR A 676 -12.85 2.94 -20.06
CA THR A 676 -11.45 3.31 -19.99
C THR A 676 -10.62 2.63 -21.07
N PHE A 677 -10.83 1.31 -21.28
CA PHE A 677 -10.13 0.57 -22.32
C PHE A 677 -10.49 1.08 -23.72
N THR A 678 -11.78 1.28 -24.00
CA THR A 678 -12.30 1.71 -25.31
C THR A 678 -11.97 3.15 -25.65
N GLU A 679 -11.60 3.97 -24.67
CA GLU A 679 -11.12 5.35 -24.90
C GLU A 679 -9.73 5.39 -25.55
N VAL A 680 -8.91 4.36 -25.34
CA VAL A 680 -7.51 4.35 -25.79
C VAL A 680 -7.34 3.59 -27.10
N TYR A 681 -8.00 2.45 -27.25
CA TYR A 681 -7.82 1.61 -28.43
C TYR A 681 -8.88 1.93 -29.50
N PRO A 682 -8.48 2.18 -30.77
CA PRO A 682 -9.41 2.51 -31.84
C PRO A 682 -10.24 1.31 -32.30
N ASN A 683 -9.76 0.09 -32.11
CA ASN A 683 -10.49 -1.15 -32.43
C ASN A 683 -10.44 -2.07 -31.22
N TYR A 684 -11.58 -2.66 -30.89
CA TYR A 684 -11.71 -3.52 -29.71
C TYR A 684 -12.87 -4.51 -29.86
N SER A 685 -12.75 -5.62 -29.11
CA SER A 685 -13.77 -6.65 -28.97
C SER A 685 -13.79 -7.21 -27.56
N PHE A 686 -14.92 -7.74 -27.13
CA PHE A 686 -15.11 -8.33 -25.81
C PHE A 686 -15.39 -9.84 -25.93
N TRP A 687 -14.61 -10.62 -25.20
CA TRP A 687 -14.65 -12.06 -25.15
C TRP A 687 -14.98 -12.52 -23.75
N TYR A 688 -15.76 -13.60 -23.62
CA TYR A 688 -16.23 -14.10 -22.34
C TYR A 688 -15.83 -15.55 -22.07
N VAL A 689 -15.33 -15.80 -20.87
CA VAL A 689 -14.94 -17.14 -20.38
C VAL A 689 -15.36 -17.29 -18.92
N ARG A 690 -16.52 -17.86 -18.66
CA ARG A 690 -17.00 -18.24 -17.30
C ARG A 690 -16.65 -17.26 -16.18
N GLY A 691 -17.22 -16.08 -16.21
CA GLY A 691 -17.00 -15.05 -15.17
C GLY A 691 -15.75 -14.19 -15.38
N HIS A 692 -15.08 -14.37 -16.51
CA HIS A 692 -13.91 -13.57 -16.88
C HIS A 692 -14.14 -12.89 -18.22
N GLY A 693 -13.85 -11.61 -18.30
CA GLY A 693 -13.84 -10.84 -19.52
C GLY A 693 -12.42 -10.72 -20.08
N LEU A 694 -12.31 -10.82 -21.41
CA LEU A 694 -11.06 -10.55 -22.12
C LEU A 694 -11.35 -9.44 -23.12
N PHE A 695 -10.73 -8.28 -22.92
CA PHE A 695 -10.76 -7.21 -23.89
C PHE A 695 -9.55 -7.35 -24.83
N VAL A 696 -9.87 -7.40 -26.12
CA VAL A 696 -8.86 -7.38 -27.17
C VAL A 696 -8.89 -6.00 -27.82
N GLY A 697 -7.78 -5.28 -27.78
CA GLY A 697 -7.58 -3.97 -28.38
C GLY A 697 -6.51 -4.00 -29.45
N SER A 698 -6.67 -3.23 -30.53
CA SER A 698 -5.68 -3.14 -31.60
C SER A 698 -5.63 -1.76 -32.23
N LEU A 699 -4.47 -1.41 -32.83
CA LEU A 699 -4.27 -0.14 -33.53
C LEU A 699 -4.97 -0.13 -34.88
N LYS A 700 -4.98 -1.25 -35.58
CA LYS A 700 -5.68 -1.46 -36.86
C LYS A 700 -6.79 -2.47 -36.69
N PRO A 701 -7.84 -2.42 -37.54
CA PRO A 701 -8.86 -3.46 -37.53
C PRO A 701 -8.24 -4.85 -37.71
N ILE A 702 -8.71 -5.81 -36.93
CA ILE A 702 -8.36 -7.22 -37.09
C ILE A 702 -9.12 -7.73 -38.33
N ASN A 703 -8.38 -8.23 -39.32
CA ASN A 703 -8.94 -8.73 -40.56
C ASN A 703 -8.37 -10.12 -40.85
N LEU A 704 -9.05 -11.16 -40.38
CA LEU A 704 -8.61 -12.54 -40.51
C LEU A 704 -9.18 -13.18 -41.77
N ASP A 705 -8.35 -14.00 -42.45
CA ASP A 705 -8.83 -15.08 -43.31
C ASP A 705 -9.17 -16.27 -42.42
N PHE A 706 -10.36 -16.83 -42.61
CA PHE A 706 -10.80 -17.96 -41.75
C PHE A 706 -9.94 -19.21 -41.97
N ASN A 707 -9.51 -19.50 -43.20
CA ASN A 707 -8.67 -20.67 -43.48
C ASN A 707 -7.31 -20.56 -42.79
N ASP A 708 -6.66 -19.39 -42.90
CA ASP A 708 -5.40 -19.11 -42.22
C ASP A 708 -5.57 -19.21 -40.69
N PHE A 709 -6.67 -18.69 -40.14
CA PHE A 709 -6.99 -18.79 -38.73
C PHE A 709 -7.19 -20.26 -38.30
N ALA A 710 -7.93 -21.05 -39.09
CA ALA A 710 -8.17 -22.46 -38.83
C ALA A 710 -6.89 -23.29 -38.97
N GLU A 711 -6.01 -22.97 -39.92
CA GLU A 711 -4.71 -23.60 -40.07
C GLU A 711 -3.85 -23.39 -38.81
N ARG A 712 -3.75 -22.13 -38.33
CA ARG A 712 -3.03 -21.79 -37.08
C ARG A 712 -3.63 -22.54 -35.88
N TYR A 713 -4.95 -22.55 -35.75
CA TYR A 713 -5.66 -23.31 -34.69
C TYR A 713 -5.29 -24.79 -34.74
N ASN A 714 -5.20 -25.39 -35.91
CA ASN A 714 -4.95 -26.84 -36.11
C ASN A 714 -3.48 -27.24 -35.88
N GLN A 715 -2.57 -26.32 -35.64
CA GLN A 715 -1.19 -26.67 -35.23
C GLN A 715 -1.22 -27.49 -33.94
N ILE A 716 -0.48 -28.62 -33.93
CA ILE A 716 -0.60 -29.64 -32.87
C ILE A 716 -0.52 -29.06 -31.44
N PRO A 717 0.48 -28.22 -31.09
CA PRO A 717 0.55 -27.71 -29.70
C PRO A 717 -0.64 -26.84 -29.32
N ILE A 718 -1.09 -25.96 -30.22
CA ILE A 718 -2.20 -25.04 -30.00
C ILE A 718 -3.51 -25.81 -29.85
N LYS A 719 -3.77 -26.73 -30.79
CA LYS A 719 -4.99 -27.57 -30.79
C LYS A 719 -5.07 -28.43 -29.53
N LYS A 720 -3.94 -29.04 -29.12
CA LYS A 720 -3.88 -29.84 -27.89
C LYS A 720 -4.27 -29.02 -26.65
N ASP A 721 -3.75 -27.81 -26.51
CA ASP A 721 -4.05 -26.92 -25.39
C ASP A 721 -5.54 -26.51 -25.41
N LEU A 722 -6.06 -26.09 -26.56
CA LEU A 722 -7.46 -25.67 -26.71
C LEU A 722 -8.44 -26.84 -26.50
N LEU A 723 -8.13 -28.04 -26.97
CA LEU A 723 -8.91 -29.25 -26.67
C LEU A 723 -8.94 -29.54 -25.18
N SER A 724 -7.85 -29.33 -24.47
CA SER A 724 -7.76 -29.58 -23.01
C SER A 724 -8.71 -28.70 -22.19
N ILE A 725 -9.17 -27.60 -22.76
CA ILE A 725 -10.14 -26.67 -22.16
C ILE A 725 -11.54 -26.75 -22.80
N GLY A 726 -11.76 -27.75 -23.63
CA GLY A 726 -13.06 -28.07 -24.26
C GLY A 726 -13.38 -27.20 -25.47
N ILE A 727 -12.43 -26.53 -26.11
CA ILE A 727 -12.59 -25.85 -27.41
C ILE A 727 -12.09 -26.77 -28.48
N LYS A 728 -13.02 -27.30 -29.30
CA LYS A 728 -12.77 -28.39 -30.23
C LYS A 728 -12.50 -27.94 -31.68
N THR A 729 -13.03 -26.77 -32.02
CA THR A 729 -12.95 -26.24 -33.40
C THR A 729 -12.62 -24.76 -33.39
N PRO A 730 -12.07 -24.21 -34.51
CA PRO A 730 -11.80 -22.77 -34.62
C PRO A 730 -13.10 -21.94 -34.54
N GLU A 731 -14.22 -22.45 -34.99
CA GLU A 731 -15.53 -21.81 -34.89
C GLU A 731 -15.98 -21.69 -33.42
N GLU A 732 -15.76 -22.75 -32.63
CA GLU A 732 -16.05 -22.69 -31.19
C GLU A 732 -15.19 -21.62 -30.48
N LEU A 733 -13.95 -21.41 -30.90
CA LEU A 733 -13.10 -20.37 -30.35
C LEU A 733 -13.67 -18.98 -30.68
N LEU A 734 -14.05 -18.74 -31.92
CA LEU A 734 -14.68 -17.48 -32.32
C LEU A 734 -16.01 -17.24 -31.61
N GLY A 735 -16.77 -18.30 -31.31
CA GLY A 735 -18.01 -18.23 -30.53
C GLY A 735 -17.83 -17.72 -29.07
N HIS A 736 -16.62 -17.49 -28.57
CA HIS A 736 -16.38 -16.81 -27.27
C HIS A 736 -16.41 -15.28 -27.36
N MET A 737 -16.38 -14.70 -28.55
CA MET A 737 -16.54 -13.28 -28.74
C MET A 737 -17.99 -12.90 -28.49
N LEU A 738 -18.27 -12.14 -27.43
CA LEU A 738 -19.63 -11.71 -27.11
C LEU A 738 -20.04 -10.42 -27.82
N MET A 739 -19.14 -9.47 -27.96
CA MET A 739 -19.45 -8.18 -28.54
C MET A 739 -18.30 -7.65 -29.40
N ASP A 740 -18.65 -7.15 -30.57
CA ASP A 740 -17.76 -6.33 -31.39
C ASP A 740 -17.81 -4.85 -30.97
N LYS A 741 -17.00 -4.02 -31.61
CA LYS A 741 -16.93 -2.60 -31.35
C LYS A 741 -18.29 -1.88 -31.40
N ALA A 742 -19.13 -2.23 -32.38
CA ALA A 742 -20.43 -1.56 -32.57
C ALA A 742 -21.38 -1.86 -31.40
N ASN A 743 -21.39 -3.12 -30.94
CA ASN A 743 -22.22 -3.57 -29.81
C ASN A 743 -21.72 -3.01 -28.49
N ILE A 744 -20.39 -2.91 -28.28
CA ILE A 744 -19.80 -2.27 -27.10
C ILE A 744 -20.16 -0.77 -27.07
N ILE A 745 -20.10 -0.06 -28.21
CA ILE A 745 -20.55 1.35 -28.30
C ILE A 745 -22.03 1.48 -27.94
N SER A 746 -22.89 0.59 -28.46
CA SER A 746 -24.30 0.60 -28.14
C SER A 746 -24.55 0.37 -26.66
N TYR A 747 -23.82 -0.55 -26.03
CA TYR A 747 -23.85 -0.79 -24.59
C TYR A 747 -23.45 0.44 -23.78
N LEU A 748 -22.29 1.04 -24.08
CA LEU A 748 -21.78 2.21 -23.35
C LEU A 748 -22.66 3.47 -23.50
N ASN A 749 -23.42 3.59 -24.59
CA ASN A 749 -24.32 4.72 -24.84
C ASN A 749 -25.74 4.52 -24.27
N SER A 750 -26.05 3.37 -23.71
CA SER A 750 -27.38 3.05 -23.19
C SER A 750 -27.68 3.57 -21.79
N GLY A 751 -26.68 4.09 -21.08
CA GLY A 751 -26.76 4.48 -19.67
C GLY A 751 -26.31 5.92 -19.41
N GLU A 752 -26.03 6.18 -18.13
CA GLU A 752 -25.48 7.45 -17.66
C GLU A 752 -24.05 7.67 -18.17
N LYS A 753 -23.57 8.93 -18.05
CA LYS A 753 -22.18 9.27 -18.38
C LYS A 753 -21.20 8.46 -17.53
N ILE A 754 -20.39 7.63 -18.18
CA ILE A 754 -19.44 6.76 -17.52
C ILE A 754 -18.13 7.51 -17.27
N ILE A 755 -17.59 7.39 -16.06
CA ILE A 755 -16.31 7.96 -15.66
C ILE A 755 -15.17 7.13 -16.29
N ILE A 756 -14.06 7.78 -16.63
CA ILE A 756 -12.84 7.12 -17.07
C ILE A 756 -11.95 6.90 -15.84
N ASN A 757 -11.41 5.69 -15.67
CA ASN A 757 -10.44 5.38 -14.62
C ASN A 757 -9.07 5.93 -14.99
N THR A 758 -8.55 6.87 -14.21
CA THR A 758 -7.27 7.55 -14.43
C THR A 758 -6.35 7.39 -13.22
N ASP A 759 -5.07 7.68 -13.39
CA ASP A 759 -4.11 7.72 -12.29
C ASP A 759 -4.53 8.71 -11.19
N ASP A 760 -5.21 9.80 -11.59
CA ASP A 760 -5.66 10.84 -10.70
C ASP A 760 -6.82 10.38 -9.81
N ASN A 761 -7.88 9.80 -10.38
CA ASN A 761 -9.07 9.40 -9.63
C ASN A 761 -9.00 7.98 -9.07
N ALA A 762 -8.21 7.08 -9.72
CA ALA A 762 -8.05 5.68 -9.35
C ALA A 762 -9.37 4.97 -8.99
N TYR A 763 -10.41 5.24 -9.76
CA TYR A 763 -11.79 4.87 -9.45
C TYR A 763 -11.93 3.40 -9.07
N LEU A 764 -11.38 2.49 -9.89
CA LEU A 764 -11.51 1.06 -9.65
C LEU A 764 -10.84 0.60 -8.35
N GLU A 765 -9.65 1.14 -8.04
CA GLU A 765 -8.92 0.76 -6.82
C GLU A 765 -9.66 1.15 -5.54
N PHE A 766 -10.39 2.27 -5.56
CA PHE A 766 -11.12 2.76 -4.39
C PHE A 766 -12.55 2.19 -4.26
N HIS A 767 -13.21 1.80 -5.36
CA HIS A 767 -14.61 1.36 -5.33
C HIS A 767 -14.76 -0.16 -5.26
N THR A 768 -13.95 -0.91 -6.03
CA THR A 768 -14.08 -2.37 -6.08
C THR A 768 -13.85 -3.12 -4.77
N PRO A 769 -13.11 -2.60 -3.75
CA PRO A 769 -13.06 -3.25 -2.45
C PRO A 769 -14.41 -3.44 -1.74
N PHE A 770 -15.39 -2.60 -2.06
CA PHE A 770 -16.73 -2.66 -1.47
C PHE A 770 -17.69 -3.58 -2.22
N GLU A 771 -17.27 -4.12 -3.36
CA GLU A 771 -18.08 -4.87 -4.32
C GLU A 771 -17.87 -6.39 -4.22
N PHE A 772 -17.32 -6.87 -3.10
CA PHE A 772 -16.92 -8.29 -2.91
C PHE A 772 -18.07 -9.29 -3.08
N LEU A 773 -19.32 -8.90 -2.78
CA LEU A 773 -20.50 -9.76 -2.93
C LEU A 773 -21.18 -9.65 -4.30
N GLU A 774 -20.70 -8.76 -5.16
CA GLU A 774 -21.27 -8.62 -6.51
C GLU A 774 -21.00 -9.87 -7.33
N LYS A 775 -22.03 -10.31 -8.02
CA LYS A 775 -22.04 -11.57 -8.78
C LYS A 775 -21.82 -11.32 -10.26
N THR A 776 -21.16 -12.26 -10.92
CA THR A 776 -21.01 -12.26 -12.40
C THR A 776 -22.33 -12.15 -13.12
N GLU A 777 -23.36 -12.81 -12.59
CA GLU A 777 -24.68 -12.90 -13.19
C GLU A 777 -25.34 -11.53 -13.36
N SER A 778 -25.12 -10.61 -12.43
CA SER A 778 -25.66 -9.24 -12.52
C SER A 778 -25.08 -8.48 -13.72
N ILE A 779 -23.78 -8.60 -13.97
CA ILE A 779 -23.12 -7.96 -15.11
C ILE A 779 -23.55 -8.61 -16.42
N VAL A 780 -23.52 -9.95 -16.49
CA VAL A 780 -23.83 -10.68 -17.73
C VAL A 780 -25.27 -10.47 -18.14
N SER A 781 -26.23 -10.39 -17.21
CA SER A 781 -27.62 -10.09 -17.52
C SER A 781 -27.82 -8.72 -18.18
N GLU A 782 -27.07 -7.72 -17.74
CA GLU A 782 -27.10 -6.37 -18.30
C GLU A 782 -26.44 -6.28 -19.68
N LEU A 783 -25.42 -7.12 -19.94
CA LEU A 783 -24.78 -7.20 -21.25
C LEU A 783 -25.69 -7.86 -22.31
N PHE A 784 -26.65 -8.70 -21.89
CA PHE A 784 -27.42 -9.58 -22.75
C PHE A 784 -28.11 -8.88 -23.95
N PRO A 785 -28.74 -7.71 -23.79
CA PRO A 785 -29.39 -7.00 -24.91
C PRO A 785 -28.41 -6.55 -26.00
N TYR A 786 -27.12 -6.51 -25.69
CA TYR A 786 -26.06 -6.04 -26.55
C TYR A 786 -25.13 -7.15 -27.05
N VAL A 787 -25.38 -8.39 -26.62
CA VAL A 787 -24.60 -9.56 -27.04
C VAL A 787 -24.85 -9.80 -28.53
N GLY A 788 -23.76 -9.86 -29.29
CA GLY A 788 -23.78 -10.09 -30.73
C GLY A 788 -22.58 -9.46 -31.42
N TRP A 789 -22.28 -9.89 -32.61
CA TRP A 789 -21.25 -9.33 -33.46
C TRP A 789 -21.45 -9.70 -34.91
N LYS A 790 -20.91 -8.89 -35.80
CA LYS A 790 -20.94 -9.17 -37.23
C LYS A 790 -19.66 -9.90 -37.62
N LEU A 791 -19.79 -11.01 -38.38
CA LEU A 791 -18.63 -11.76 -38.84
C LEU A 791 -17.58 -10.89 -39.54
N GLY A 792 -18.02 -9.95 -40.38
CA GLY A 792 -17.13 -8.97 -41.02
C GLY A 792 -16.45 -7.99 -40.09
N SER A 793 -16.73 -7.99 -38.79
CA SER A 793 -16.00 -7.16 -37.83
C SER A 793 -14.58 -7.65 -37.54
N ILE A 794 -14.30 -8.94 -37.72
CA ILE A 794 -12.99 -9.56 -37.54
C ILE A 794 -12.56 -10.50 -38.69
N LEU A 795 -13.50 -10.99 -39.49
CA LEU A 795 -13.22 -11.89 -40.61
C LEU A 795 -13.32 -11.13 -41.93
N LYS A 796 -12.27 -11.24 -42.75
CA LYS A 796 -12.22 -10.70 -44.13
C LYS A 796 -12.79 -11.66 -45.15
N SER A 797 -12.55 -12.96 -44.97
CA SER A 797 -13.01 -14.03 -45.90
C SER A 797 -13.45 -15.24 -45.09
N TYR A 798 -14.58 -15.82 -45.51
CA TYR A 798 -15.17 -17.04 -44.97
C TYR A 798 -16.23 -17.59 -45.96
N SER A 799 -16.47 -18.89 -45.92
CA SER A 799 -17.54 -19.50 -46.70
C SER A 799 -18.88 -19.49 -45.97
N ASN A 800 -19.98 -19.66 -46.68
CA ASN A 800 -21.33 -19.74 -46.06
C ASN A 800 -21.43 -20.92 -45.05
N VAL A 801 -20.70 -21.99 -45.26
CA VAL A 801 -20.66 -23.15 -44.35
C VAL A 801 -19.95 -22.78 -43.03
N GLU A 802 -18.84 -22.04 -43.11
CA GLU A 802 -18.12 -21.54 -41.95
C GLU A 802 -18.95 -20.51 -41.18
N GLU A 803 -19.62 -19.61 -41.89
CA GLU A 803 -20.54 -18.64 -41.31
C GLU A 803 -21.60 -19.31 -40.45
N ASN A 804 -22.26 -20.34 -41.00
CA ASN A 804 -23.30 -21.05 -40.25
C ASN A 804 -22.73 -21.77 -39.01
N LYS A 805 -21.57 -22.44 -39.12
CA LYS A 805 -20.94 -23.13 -38.00
C LYS A 805 -20.53 -22.16 -36.89
N ILE A 806 -20.02 -20.97 -37.25
CA ILE A 806 -19.66 -19.93 -36.29
C ILE A 806 -20.91 -19.40 -35.59
N LYS A 807 -21.98 -19.13 -36.33
CA LYS A 807 -23.28 -18.69 -35.79
C LYS A 807 -23.86 -19.75 -34.86
N ASP A 808 -23.93 -21.00 -35.28
CA ASP A 808 -24.41 -22.12 -34.45
C ASP A 808 -23.62 -22.24 -33.15
N SER A 809 -22.31 -22.11 -33.22
CA SER A 809 -21.41 -22.15 -32.05
C SER A 809 -21.64 -20.99 -31.11
N PHE A 810 -21.83 -19.77 -31.63
CA PHE A 810 -22.14 -18.58 -30.88
C PHE A 810 -23.51 -18.69 -30.22
N ASP A 811 -24.56 -19.05 -30.98
CA ASP A 811 -25.94 -19.19 -30.47
C ASP A 811 -26.02 -20.27 -29.39
N TYR A 812 -25.33 -21.40 -29.58
CA TYR A 812 -25.26 -22.45 -28.56
C TYR A 812 -24.64 -21.88 -27.24
N ARG A 813 -23.60 -21.13 -27.32
CA ARG A 813 -22.94 -20.51 -26.12
C ARG A 813 -23.82 -19.48 -25.46
N VAL A 814 -24.41 -18.59 -26.22
CA VAL A 814 -25.32 -17.56 -25.72
C VAL A 814 -26.53 -18.19 -25.04
N ASN A 815 -27.14 -19.19 -25.67
CA ASN A 815 -28.27 -19.93 -25.08
C ASN A 815 -27.86 -20.68 -23.80
N LYS A 816 -26.69 -21.31 -23.79
CA LYS A 816 -26.16 -21.97 -22.60
C LYS A 816 -25.90 -20.97 -21.47
N LEU A 817 -25.28 -19.85 -21.77
CA LEU A 817 -25.04 -18.76 -20.81
C LEU A 817 -26.37 -18.24 -20.24
N PHE A 818 -27.40 -18.11 -21.10
CA PHE A 818 -28.71 -17.65 -20.69
C PHE A 818 -29.44 -18.68 -19.78
N SER A 819 -29.32 -20.00 -20.07
CA SER A 819 -29.87 -21.01 -19.20
C SER A 819 -29.19 -21.08 -17.85
N GLU A 820 -27.85 -21.03 -17.82
CA GLU A 820 -27.05 -20.98 -16.57
C GLU A 820 -27.40 -19.75 -15.71
N LEU A 821 -27.70 -18.61 -16.35
CA LEU A 821 -28.11 -17.38 -15.64
C LEU A 821 -29.52 -17.52 -15.05
N LYS A 822 -30.48 -18.09 -15.80
CA LYS A 822 -31.85 -18.32 -15.31
C LYS A 822 -31.87 -19.25 -14.09
N GLU A 823 -31.07 -20.31 -14.10
CA GLU A 823 -30.96 -21.26 -12.98
C GLU A 823 -30.38 -20.64 -11.71
N LYS A 824 -29.53 -19.63 -11.86
CA LYS A 824 -28.86 -18.96 -10.72
C LYS A 824 -29.60 -17.74 -10.16
N ILE A 825 -30.54 -17.19 -10.96
CA ILE A 825 -31.37 -16.04 -10.55
C ILE A 825 -32.66 -16.55 -9.88
N GLN A 826 -33.13 -17.73 -10.22
CA GLN A 826 -34.20 -18.45 -9.49
C GLN A 826 -33.65 -19.07 -8.19
#